data_d9087cd25c281e006b5093b30cc27a37
#
_entry.id   d9087cd25c281e006b5093b30cc27a37
#
_cell.length_a   1.000
_cell.length_b   1.000
_cell.length_c   1.000
_cell.angle_alpha   90.00
_cell.angle_beta   90.00
_cell.angle_gamma   90.00
#
_symmetry.space_group_name_H-M   'P 1'
#
loop_
_entity.id
_entity.type
_entity.pdbx_description
1 polymer ?
#
loop_
_entity_poly.entity_id
_entity_poly.type
_entity_poly.pdbx_seq_one_letter_code
_entity_poly.pdbx_strand_id
1 'polypeptide(L)'
;MRIIFLGDSITAGAGAGTVENMYTAQIEKLTGAEVLNYGVGGTRIARQTRPSADPSFDKDFLQRAQTMEKEADLVFVFGGTNDYGHGDAPIGAITDETPYTFCGALNLLIEYLSGVYGVEKLWYILPVHRKNEDDPHGEFGCKKIAAGALSDYINAEISVLDNRGVKYLDLRDVIPADKLDELTADGVHPDATGHKLLADAIVSRCGLIALNEYYKWLAATINDEKTHDELLKIKSDKDEINDRFYCELKFGTGGLRGKLGAGTNRMNIYTVGRATLGLAAYINKTATENKSTVIAYDSRNMSREFAFLAADILSGAGIKTYVFNTLTPTPVLSFAVRYLKTSAGIVITASHNPKEYNGYKVYNEKGCQITDGAAKEILSEIEKCGYFEEIRADKSIIEVLDETVLNGFLREIQKYSLLDLNDVNTPKIVYTPLNGTGNIPVRSILKIIGVKDVTVVPEQENPDGNFPTCPYPNPEEKAALKLAAELAEKENADLVLATDPDADRIGIAVKTNDGLKLLNGNETGVLMEDFIFSLRKKTDKIPVVVKTIVTSDMSEDIAKSYGAQVKEVLTGFKYIGETIDKLSENEEYVFGMEESYGYLVGTHARDKDAVSAAMIIAEMTAYYGLRGKTLADKLEELYKKYGYYKTALKSVSFPGEKGKAQMDEIISSLRNEPWKELCGEKVAVKDYSLGINGLPKSNVLSFTGENIKVTVRPSGTEPKLKLYYQVKAKSENDAEKLLQEVKISVEENFNK
;
A
#
# COMPACT_ATOMS: atom_id res chain seq x y z
N MET A 1 -20.76 -19.04 1.47
CA MET A 1 -21.89 -18.07 1.52
C MET A 1 -22.97 -18.52 0.57
N ARG A 2 -24.24 -18.48 1.01
CA ARG A 2 -25.42 -18.79 0.19
C ARG A 2 -26.23 -17.53 -0.02
N ILE A 3 -26.55 -17.21 -1.29
CA ILE A 3 -27.32 -16.02 -1.69
C ILE A 3 -28.60 -16.48 -2.39
N ILE A 4 -29.72 -15.93 -1.99
CA ILE A 4 -31.03 -16.18 -2.63
C ILE A 4 -31.46 -14.95 -3.41
N PHE A 5 -31.93 -15.14 -4.65
CA PHE A 5 -32.60 -14.12 -5.46
C PHE A 5 -34.05 -14.52 -5.71
N LEU A 6 -34.99 -13.76 -5.15
CA LEU A 6 -36.40 -13.83 -5.48
C LEU A 6 -36.71 -12.71 -6.48
N GLY A 7 -37.28 -13.04 -7.64
CA GLY A 7 -37.56 -12.03 -8.63
C GLY A 7 -38.48 -12.48 -9.76
N ASP A 8 -38.65 -11.63 -10.73
CA ASP A 8 -39.48 -11.82 -11.92
C ASP A 8 -38.71 -12.35 -13.13
N SER A 9 -39.08 -11.91 -14.35
CA SER A 9 -38.45 -12.30 -15.61
C SER A 9 -36.96 -11.92 -15.70
N ILE A 10 -36.57 -10.76 -15.14
CA ILE A 10 -35.17 -10.33 -15.15
C ILE A 10 -34.32 -11.29 -14.33
N THR A 11 -34.80 -11.69 -13.15
CA THR A 11 -34.13 -12.67 -12.30
C THR A 11 -34.13 -14.08 -12.95
N ALA A 12 -35.21 -14.42 -13.66
CA ALA A 12 -35.28 -15.67 -14.45
C ALA A 12 -34.33 -15.68 -15.66
N GLY A 13 -33.69 -14.57 -16.00
CA GLY A 13 -32.71 -14.44 -17.07
C GLY A 13 -33.29 -14.07 -18.43
N ALA A 14 -34.47 -13.50 -18.48
CA ALA A 14 -35.04 -12.99 -19.74
C ALA A 14 -34.10 -11.95 -20.35
N GLY A 15 -33.79 -12.06 -21.64
CA GLY A 15 -32.82 -11.21 -22.35
C GLY A 15 -31.38 -11.67 -22.29
N ALA A 16 -30.96 -12.47 -21.31
CA ALA A 16 -29.57 -12.92 -21.13
C ALA A 16 -29.02 -13.83 -22.25
N GLY A 17 -29.91 -14.47 -23.01
CA GLY A 17 -29.55 -15.39 -24.09
C GLY A 17 -29.12 -16.78 -23.61
N THR A 18 -28.22 -16.88 -22.61
CA THR A 18 -27.78 -18.14 -22.01
C THR A 18 -27.85 -18.07 -20.48
N VAL A 19 -27.82 -19.22 -19.80
CA VAL A 19 -27.81 -19.30 -18.34
C VAL A 19 -26.55 -18.66 -17.76
N GLU A 20 -25.42 -18.84 -18.40
CA GLU A 20 -24.14 -18.28 -17.95
C GLU A 20 -24.11 -16.74 -17.99
N ASN A 21 -24.93 -16.14 -18.81
CA ASN A 21 -25.07 -14.69 -18.94
C ASN A 21 -26.05 -14.07 -17.94
N MET A 22 -26.88 -14.89 -17.26
CA MET A 22 -27.77 -14.36 -16.21
C MET A 22 -26.96 -13.64 -15.13
N TYR A 23 -27.43 -12.49 -14.64
CA TYR A 23 -26.74 -11.76 -13.58
C TYR A 23 -26.51 -12.61 -12.33
N THR A 24 -27.43 -13.50 -11.98
CA THR A 24 -27.31 -14.41 -10.85
C THR A 24 -26.17 -15.43 -11.04
N ALA A 25 -26.04 -16.04 -12.22
CA ALA A 25 -24.95 -16.95 -12.55
C ALA A 25 -23.58 -16.21 -12.60
N GLN A 26 -23.58 -14.98 -13.07
CA GLN A 26 -22.36 -14.15 -13.07
C GLN A 26 -21.95 -13.77 -11.65
N ILE A 27 -22.89 -13.46 -10.74
CA ILE A 27 -22.60 -13.24 -9.32
C ILE A 27 -21.99 -14.50 -8.69
N GLU A 28 -22.55 -15.68 -8.95
CA GLU A 28 -21.98 -16.96 -8.50
C GLU A 28 -20.53 -17.12 -8.97
N LYS A 29 -20.28 -16.88 -10.24
CA LYS A 29 -18.93 -16.96 -10.84
C LYS A 29 -17.96 -15.94 -10.25
N LEU A 30 -18.38 -14.68 -10.08
CA LEU A 30 -17.55 -13.58 -9.56
C LEU A 30 -17.20 -13.76 -8.09
N THR A 31 -18.15 -14.27 -7.31
CA THR A 31 -18.00 -14.35 -5.85
C THR A 31 -17.57 -15.73 -5.38
N GLY A 32 -17.88 -16.78 -6.12
CA GLY A 32 -17.76 -18.17 -5.68
C GLY A 32 -18.76 -18.54 -4.57
N ALA A 33 -19.83 -17.75 -4.38
CA ALA A 33 -20.93 -18.07 -3.48
C ALA A 33 -21.90 -19.07 -4.15
N GLU A 34 -22.65 -19.81 -3.36
CA GLU A 34 -23.79 -20.60 -3.85
C GLU A 34 -24.96 -19.65 -4.11
N VAL A 35 -25.46 -19.55 -5.34
CA VAL A 35 -26.55 -18.66 -5.72
C VAL A 35 -27.80 -19.45 -6.08
N LEU A 36 -28.87 -19.24 -5.33
CA LEU A 36 -30.17 -19.85 -5.58
C LEU A 36 -31.10 -18.85 -6.28
N ASN A 37 -31.45 -19.13 -7.52
CA ASN A 37 -32.29 -18.27 -8.36
C ASN A 37 -33.76 -18.72 -8.32
N TYR A 38 -34.61 -17.89 -7.73
CA TYR A 38 -36.08 -18.05 -7.68
C TYR A 38 -36.78 -17.04 -8.58
N GLY A 39 -36.23 -16.71 -9.74
CA GLY A 39 -36.87 -15.87 -10.76
C GLY A 39 -38.01 -16.63 -11.50
N VAL A 40 -39.13 -15.97 -11.68
CA VAL A 40 -40.26 -16.49 -12.51
C VAL A 40 -40.86 -15.37 -13.32
N GLY A 41 -40.82 -15.48 -14.63
CA GLY A 41 -41.32 -14.45 -15.56
C GLY A 41 -42.79 -14.08 -15.35
N GLY A 42 -43.12 -12.79 -15.54
CA GLY A 42 -44.47 -12.28 -15.47
C GLY A 42 -45.09 -12.17 -14.07
N THR A 43 -44.38 -12.64 -13.02
CA THR A 43 -44.90 -12.62 -11.65
C THR A 43 -44.79 -11.23 -11.01
N ARG A 44 -45.66 -10.94 -10.03
CA ARG A 44 -45.84 -9.65 -9.39
C ARG A 44 -45.69 -9.74 -7.88
N ILE A 45 -45.40 -8.64 -7.24
CA ILE A 45 -45.38 -8.52 -5.77
C ILE A 45 -46.82 -8.63 -5.25
N ALA A 46 -47.74 -7.83 -5.83
CA ALA A 46 -49.14 -7.84 -5.46
C ALA A 46 -49.90 -9.01 -6.11
N ARG A 47 -50.87 -9.54 -5.35
CA ARG A 47 -51.77 -10.58 -5.82
C ARG A 47 -52.74 -10.01 -6.83
N GLN A 48 -52.89 -10.73 -7.95
CA GLN A 48 -53.86 -10.38 -8.99
C GLN A 48 -55.29 -10.59 -8.53
N THR A 49 -56.18 -9.69 -8.93
CA THR A 49 -57.64 -9.83 -8.72
C THR A 49 -58.31 -10.57 -9.89
N ARG A 50 -57.62 -10.60 -11.07
CA ARG A 50 -58.09 -11.30 -12.28
C ARG A 50 -57.08 -12.35 -12.67
N PRO A 51 -57.50 -13.61 -12.91
CA PRO A 51 -56.58 -14.66 -13.37
C PRO A 51 -55.93 -14.29 -14.69
N SER A 52 -54.60 -14.59 -14.82
CA SER A 52 -53.89 -14.55 -16.08
C SER A 52 -54.28 -15.73 -16.96
N ALA A 53 -53.98 -15.65 -18.25
CA ALA A 53 -54.16 -16.79 -19.18
C ALA A 53 -53.30 -18.02 -18.78
N ASP A 54 -52.14 -17.79 -18.17
CA ASP A 54 -51.28 -18.78 -17.56
C ASP A 54 -51.30 -18.62 -16.02
N PRO A 55 -51.81 -19.61 -15.29
CA PRO A 55 -51.89 -19.55 -13.82
C PRO A 55 -50.53 -19.49 -13.12
N SER A 56 -49.45 -19.84 -13.78
CA SER A 56 -48.11 -19.73 -13.21
C SER A 56 -47.72 -18.27 -12.92
N PHE A 57 -48.26 -17.32 -13.68
CA PHE A 57 -48.01 -15.87 -13.49
C PHE A 57 -48.85 -15.27 -12.37
N ASP A 58 -49.87 -16.00 -11.86
CA ASP A 58 -50.72 -15.52 -10.78
C ASP A 58 -50.17 -15.74 -9.37
N LYS A 59 -49.05 -16.47 -9.24
CA LYS A 59 -48.37 -16.63 -7.97
C LYS A 59 -47.61 -15.37 -7.61
N ASP A 60 -48.08 -14.68 -6.57
CA ASP A 60 -47.42 -13.51 -6.02
C ASP A 60 -46.07 -13.87 -5.34
N PHE A 61 -45.24 -12.83 -5.10
CA PHE A 61 -43.93 -13.04 -4.49
C PHE A 61 -43.99 -13.68 -3.10
N LEU A 62 -45.01 -13.38 -2.30
CA LEU A 62 -45.18 -13.97 -0.97
C LEU A 62 -45.42 -15.49 -1.04
N GLN A 63 -46.30 -15.94 -1.95
CA GLN A 63 -46.54 -17.35 -2.15
C GLN A 63 -45.27 -18.10 -2.61
N ARG A 64 -44.47 -17.47 -3.46
CA ARG A 64 -43.22 -18.03 -3.95
C ARG A 64 -42.11 -18.03 -2.87
N ALA A 65 -42.03 -16.99 -2.05
CA ALA A 65 -41.10 -16.91 -0.94
C ALA A 65 -41.26 -18.05 0.07
N GLN A 66 -42.51 -18.52 0.26
CA GLN A 66 -42.80 -19.65 1.15
C GLN A 66 -42.17 -20.97 0.71
N THR A 67 -41.85 -21.12 -0.57
CA THR A 67 -41.24 -22.33 -1.16
C THR A 67 -39.71 -22.26 -1.24
N MET A 68 -39.10 -21.15 -0.90
CA MET A 68 -37.64 -20.96 -0.94
C MET A 68 -36.94 -21.69 0.18
N GLU A 69 -35.64 -22.02 -0.05
CA GLU A 69 -34.72 -22.53 0.97
C GLU A 69 -34.71 -21.57 2.19
N LYS A 70 -34.73 -22.13 3.42
CA LYS A 70 -34.87 -21.34 4.65
C LYS A 70 -33.55 -20.83 5.24
N GLU A 71 -32.42 -21.34 4.74
CA GLU A 71 -31.09 -20.96 5.18
C GLU A 71 -30.40 -20.15 4.09
N ALA A 72 -30.08 -18.90 4.37
CA ALA A 72 -29.29 -18.02 3.52
C ALA A 72 -28.46 -17.02 4.32
N ASP A 73 -27.36 -16.59 3.74
CA ASP A 73 -26.54 -15.48 4.27
C ASP A 73 -27.07 -14.13 3.78
N LEU A 74 -27.59 -14.07 2.55
CA LEU A 74 -28.23 -12.90 1.96
C LEU A 74 -29.43 -13.31 1.12
N VAL A 75 -30.45 -12.46 1.11
CA VAL A 75 -31.66 -12.60 0.28
C VAL A 75 -31.89 -11.29 -0.46
N PHE A 76 -31.93 -11.37 -1.78
CA PHE A 76 -32.27 -10.25 -2.65
C PHE A 76 -33.68 -10.44 -3.24
N VAL A 77 -34.45 -9.36 -3.23
CA VAL A 77 -35.75 -9.28 -3.89
C VAL A 77 -35.66 -8.30 -5.03
N PHE A 78 -35.98 -8.72 -6.25
CA PHE A 78 -35.98 -7.85 -7.43
C PHE A 78 -37.33 -7.94 -8.12
N GLY A 79 -38.18 -6.93 -7.95
CA GLY A 79 -39.57 -6.93 -8.45
C GLY A 79 -40.15 -5.54 -8.54
N GLY A 80 -41.44 -5.45 -8.92
CA GLY A 80 -42.18 -4.19 -9.09
C GLY A 80 -42.44 -3.80 -10.53
N THR A 81 -41.54 -4.18 -11.47
CA THR A 81 -41.68 -3.83 -12.89
C THR A 81 -42.96 -4.39 -13.52
N ASN A 82 -43.40 -5.61 -13.10
CA ASN A 82 -44.62 -6.25 -13.59
C ASN A 82 -45.89 -5.68 -12.92
N ASP A 83 -45.78 -5.25 -11.66
CA ASP A 83 -46.87 -4.56 -10.97
C ASP A 83 -47.20 -3.24 -11.68
N TYR A 84 -46.16 -2.48 -12.06
CA TYR A 84 -46.30 -1.33 -12.95
C TYR A 84 -46.81 -1.74 -14.34
N GLY A 85 -46.12 -2.67 -15.02
CA GLY A 85 -46.36 -3.00 -16.43
C GLY A 85 -47.76 -3.47 -16.71
N HIS A 86 -48.26 -4.48 -15.99
CA HIS A 86 -49.54 -5.12 -16.28
C HIS A 86 -50.31 -5.63 -15.04
N GLY A 87 -49.84 -5.30 -13.82
CA GLY A 87 -50.54 -5.62 -12.58
C GLY A 87 -51.87 -4.92 -12.47
N ASP A 88 -52.90 -5.58 -11.89
CA ASP A 88 -54.25 -5.02 -11.70
C ASP A 88 -54.47 -4.50 -10.26
N ALA A 89 -53.54 -4.66 -9.36
CA ALA A 89 -53.56 -4.15 -8.01
C ALA A 89 -53.23 -2.65 -7.97
N PRO A 90 -53.95 -1.82 -7.18
CA PRO A 90 -53.58 -0.43 -6.94
C PRO A 90 -52.31 -0.34 -6.10
N ILE A 91 -51.64 0.82 -6.15
CA ILE A 91 -50.44 1.07 -5.32
C ILE A 91 -50.79 0.94 -3.83
N GLY A 92 -51.91 1.49 -3.39
CA GLY A 92 -52.32 1.44 -1.99
C GLY A 92 -51.58 2.41 -1.08
N ALA A 93 -51.92 2.37 0.21
CA ALA A 93 -51.25 3.15 1.24
C ALA A 93 -49.99 2.38 1.75
N ILE A 94 -48.98 3.13 2.18
CA ILE A 94 -47.74 2.54 2.72
C ILE A 94 -47.95 1.69 3.98
N THR A 95 -49.08 1.85 4.64
CA THR A 95 -49.48 1.11 5.85
C THR A 95 -50.43 -0.06 5.56
N ASP A 96 -50.77 -0.33 4.29
CA ASP A 96 -51.64 -1.45 3.94
C ASP A 96 -50.99 -2.81 4.33
N GLU A 97 -51.86 -3.74 4.77
CA GLU A 97 -51.46 -5.12 5.13
C GLU A 97 -52.33 -6.14 4.35
N THR A 98 -52.64 -5.88 3.11
CA THR A 98 -53.37 -6.75 2.22
C THR A 98 -52.54 -7.20 1.02
N PRO A 99 -52.68 -8.43 0.53
CA PRO A 99 -51.94 -8.86 -0.66
C PRO A 99 -52.50 -8.24 -1.98
N TYR A 100 -53.63 -7.49 -1.93
CA TYR A 100 -54.31 -6.93 -3.09
C TYR A 100 -53.99 -5.44 -3.36
N THR A 101 -53.08 -4.84 -2.61
CA THR A 101 -52.45 -3.57 -2.94
C THR A 101 -50.94 -3.77 -3.01
N PHE A 102 -50.24 -2.97 -3.83
CA PHE A 102 -48.82 -3.12 -4.03
C PHE A 102 -48.03 -2.90 -2.72
N CYS A 103 -48.27 -1.81 -2.01
CA CYS A 103 -47.66 -1.53 -0.71
C CYS A 103 -47.99 -2.61 0.32
N GLY A 104 -49.26 -3.08 0.37
CA GLY A 104 -49.67 -4.10 1.33
C GLY A 104 -49.01 -5.45 1.07
N ALA A 105 -48.94 -5.85 -0.19
CA ALA A 105 -48.24 -7.11 -0.59
C ALA A 105 -46.76 -7.04 -0.27
N LEU A 106 -46.10 -5.89 -0.51
CA LEU A 106 -44.69 -5.68 -0.19
C LEU A 106 -44.47 -5.73 1.33
N ASN A 107 -45.35 -5.11 2.13
CA ASN A 107 -45.30 -5.18 3.59
C ASN A 107 -45.33 -6.64 4.09
N LEU A 108 -46.29 -7.41 3.59
CA LEU A 108 -46.45 -8.82 3.96
C LEU A 108 -45.26 -9.69 3.52
N LEU A 109 -44.71 -9.42 2.34
CA LEU A 109 -43.49 -10.10 1.84
C LEU A 109 -42.30 -9.81 2.73
N ILE A 110 -42.05 -8.54 3.06
CA ILE A 110 -40.92 -8.14 3.92
C ILE A 110 -41.09 -8.73 5.32
N GLU A 111 -42.27 -8.68 5.89
CA GLU A 111 -42.56 -9.27 7.20
C GLU A 111 -42.22 -10.77 7.22
N TYR A 112 -42.68 -11.50 6.22
CA TYR A 112 -42.38 -12.93 6.09
C TYR A 112 -40.91 -13.19 5.93
N LEU A 113 -40.21 -12.50 5.00
CA LEU A 113 -38.78 -12.70 4.76
C LEU A 113 -37.94 -12.30 5.98
N SER A 114 -38.29 -11.21 6.65
CA SER A 114 -37.62 -10.78 7.88
C SER A 114 -37.78 -11.79 9.01
N GLY A 115 -38.96 -12.42 9.10
CA GLY A 115 -39.22 -13.47 10.09
C GLY A 115 -38.43 -14.75 9.84
N VAL A 116 -38.12 -15.09 8.58
CA VAL A 116 -37.39 -16.28 8.21
C VAL A 116 -35.86 -16.06 8.24
N TYR A 117 -35.37 -14.96 7.70
CA TYR A 117 -33.92 -14.75 7.46
C TYR A 117 -33.29 -13.68 8.35
N GLY A 118 -34.09 -12.78 8.93
CA GLY A 118 -33.60 -11.56 9.60
C GLY A 118 -33.52 -10.38 8.62
N VAL A 119 -33.95 -9.18 9.07
CA VAL A 119 -33.99 -7.98 8.23
C VAL A 119 -32.60 -7.53 7.77
N GLU A 120 -31.56 -7.80 8.55
CA GLU A 120 -30.16 -7.45 8.26
C GLU A 120 -29.58 -8.18 7.04
N LYS A 121 -30.20 -9.30 6.66
CA LYS A 121 -29.81 -10.11 5.48
C LYS A 121 -30.59 -9.75 4.22
N LEU A 122 -31.64 -8.93 4.35
CA LEU A 122 -32.49 -8.59 3.23
C LEU A 122 -31.96 -7.38 2.45
N TRP A 123 -32.02 -7.52 1.13
CA TRP A 123 -31.77 -6.45 0.18
C TRP A 123 -32.88 -6.43 -0.85
N TYR A 124 -33.31 -5.23 -1.23
CA TYR A 124 -34.27 -5.02 -2.30
C TYR A 124 -33.57 -4.35 -3.48
N ILE A 125 -33.83 -4.81 -4.71
CA ILE A 125 -33.37 -4.17 -5.94
C ILE A 125 -34.59 -3.47 -6.56
N LEU A 126 -34.51 -2.14 -6.65
CA LEU A 126 -35.56 -1.34 -7.27
C LEU A 126 -35.66 -1.63 -8.77
N PRO A 127 -36.83 -1.51 -9.39
CA PRO A 127 -37.00 -1.65 -10.82
C PRO A 127 -36.02 -0.77 -11.60
N VAL A 128 -35.35 -1.33 -12.61
CA VAL A 128 -34.51 -0.58 -13.54
C VAL A 128 -35.35 0.15 -14.58
N HIS A 129 -34.78 1.10 -15.30
CA HIS A 129 -35.45 1.78 -16.40
C HIS A 129 -35.99 0.82 -17.45
N ARG A 130 -37.12 1.18 -18.06
CA ARG A 130 -37.78 0.43 -19.11
C ARG A 130 -38.48 1.34 -20.10
N LYS A 131 -38.77 0.87 -21.31
CA LYS A 131 -39.61 1.62 -22.27
C LYS A 131 -41.01 1.88 -21.72
N ASN A 132 -41.56 3.06 -22.04
CA ASN A 132 -42.87 3.53 -21.65
C ASN A 132 -43.09 3.62 -20.13
N GLU A 133 -42.05 3.82 -19.34
CA GLU A 133 -42.11 3.90 -17.86
C GLU A 133 -42.93 5.08 -17.31
N ASP A 134 -43.15 6.10 -18.11
CA ASP A 134 -43.98 7.28 -17.74
C ASP A 134 -45.47 7.11 -18.05
N ASP A 135 -45.89 6.03 -18.72
CA ASP A 135 -47.30 5.81 -19.04
C ASP A 135 -48.07 5.35 -17.80
N PRO A 136 -49.03 6.15 -17.24
CA PRO A 136 -49.81 5.75 -16.07
C PRO A 136 -50.73 4.55 -16.30
N HIS A 137 -50.91 4.11 -17.55
CA HIS A 137 -51.69 2.93 -17.93
C HIS A 137 -50.83 1.67 -18.08
N GLY A 138 -49.61 1.73 -17.66
CA GLY A 138 -48.69 0.60 -17.70
C GLY A 138 -48.13 0.31 -19.08
N GLU A 139 -47.57 -0.89 -19.25
CA GLU A 139 -46.93 -1.29 -20.49
C GLU A 139 -47.90 -1.26 -21.69
N PHE A 140 -47.55 -0.43 -22.68
CA PHE A 140 -48.40 -0.20 -23.87
C PHE A 140 -49.86 0.17 -23.61
N GLY A 141 -50.11 0.83 -22.46
CA GLY A 141 -51.48 1.26 -22.10
C GLY A 141 -52.44 0.10 -21.77
N CYS A 142 -51.95 -1.06 -21.31
CA CYS A 142 -52.75 -2.25 -21.10
C CYS A 142 -53.69 -2.15 -19.86
N LYS A 143 -53.47 -1.22 -18.94
CA LYS A 143 -54.32 -1.00 -17.78
C LYS A 143 -55.53 -0.13 -18.15
N LYS A 144 -56.72 -0.60 -17.79
CA LYS A 144 -57.97 0.14 -18.06
C LYS A 144 -58.10 1.45 -17.26
N ILE A 145 -57.40 1.53 -16.14
CA ILE A 145 -57.41 2.67 -15.20
C ILE A 145 -55.96 3.11 -15.00
N ALA A 146 -55.71 4.40 -15.04
CA ALA A 146 -54.40 4.96 -14.71
C ALA A 146 -54.01 4.57 -13.28
N ALA A 147 -52.86 3.90 -13.14
CA ALA A 147 -52.37 3.35 -11.89
C ALA A 147 -51.05 4.01 -11.41
N GLY A 148 -50.55 4.97 -12.16
CA GLY A 148 -49.26 5.64 -11.90
C GLY A 148 -48.11 5.22 -12.83
N ALA A 149 -47.14 6.06 -12.99
CA ALA A 149 -45.88 5.78 -13.70
C ALA A 149 -45.02 4.80 -12.91
N LEU A 150 -43.97 4.24 -13.52
CA LEU A 150 -42.99 3.36 -12.82
C LEU A 150 -42.37 4.07 -11.62
N SER A 151 -42.09 5.37 -11.74
CA SER A 151 -41.56 6.19 -10.65
C SER A 151 -42.49 6.24 -9.41
N ASP A 152 -43.81 6.15 -9.60
CA ASP A 152 -44.76 6.12 -8.47
C ASP A 152 -44.67 4.80 -7.70
N TYR A 153 -44.50 3.68 -8.42
CA TYR A 153 -44.26 2.38 -7.80
C TYR A 153 -42.91 2.33 -7.07
N ILE A 154 -41.85 2.86 -7.68
CA ILE A 154 -40.51 2.94 -7.05
C ILE A 154 -40.54 3.79 -5.77
N ASN A 155 -41.23 4.94 -5.79
CA ASN A 155 -41.39 5.80 -4.61
C ASN A 155 -42.18 5.09 -3.50
N ALA A 156 -43.17 4.31 -3.86
CA ALA A 156 -43.95 3.50 -2.92
C ALA A 156 -43.07 2.37 -2.31
N GLU A 157 -42.25 1.69 -3.12
CA GLU A 157 -41.29 0.71 -2.64
C GLU A 157 -40.33 1.33 -1.65
N ILE A 158 -39.64 2.42 -2.00
CA ILE A 158 -38.72 3.14 -1.12
C ILE A 158 -39.38 3.48 0.21
N SER A 159 -40.59 4.02 0.17
CA SER A 159 -41.34 4.40 1.38
C SER A 159 -41.62 3.21 2.30
N VAL A 160 -42.01 2.05 1.73
CA VAL A 160 -42.24 0.82 2.49
C VAL A 160 -40.92 0.25 3.02
N LEU A 161 -39.87 0.22 2.20
CA LEU A 161 -38.55 -0.30 2.58
C LEU A 161 -37.93 0.50 3.71
N ASP A 162 -37.96 1.84 3.62
CA ASP A 162 -37.48 2.73 4.68
C ASP A 162 -38.23 2.52 5.99
N ASN A 163 -39.56 2.40 5.92
CA ASN A 163 -40.40 2.16 7.10
C ASN A 163 -40.12 0.79 7.77
N ARG A 164 -39.70 -0.20 6.99
CA ARG A 164 -39.36 -1.55 7.46
C ARG A 164 -37.88 -1.75 7.75
N GLY A 165 -37.01 -0.75 7.51
CA GLY A 165 -35.59 -0.81 7.70
C GLY A 165 -34.84 -1.80 6.78
N VAL A 166 -35.39 -2.03 5.58
CA VAL A 166 -34.79 -2.92 4.56
C VAL A 166 -33.89 -2.11 3.64
N LYS A 167 -32.68 -2.60 3.39
CA LYS A 167 -31.74 -1.99 2.45
C LYS A 167 -32.17 -2.21 1.01
N TYR A 168 -31.92 -1.20 0.17
CA TYR A 168 -32.21 -1.32 -1.25
C TYR A 168 -31.08 -0.82 -2.14
N LEU A 169 -31.07 -1.30 -3.40
CA LEU A 169 -30.17 -0.88 -4.47
C LEU A 169 -31.01 -0.20 -5.56
N ASP A 170 -30.62 1.02 -5.89
CA ASP A 170 -31.08 1.67 -7.12
C ASP A 170 -30.02 1.42 -8.21
N LEU A 171 -30.38 0.67 -9.24
CA LEU A 171 -29.51 0.31 -10.35
C LEU A 171 -29.92 1.01 -11.67
N ARG A 172 -30.72 2.08 -11.60
CA ARG A 172 -31.16 2.85 -12.80
C ARG A 172 -30.00 3.55 -13.48
N ASP A 173 -28.96 3.93 -12.76
CA ASP A 173 -27.71 4.46 -13.33
C ASP A 173 -26.87 3.40 -14.07
N VAL A 174 -27.11 2.10 -13.80
CA VAL A 174 -26.45 0.97 -14.44
C VAL A 174 -27.11 0.62 -15.77
N ILE A 175 -28.45 0.74 -15.83
CA ILE A 175 -29.27 0.58 -17.04
C ILE A 175 -29.98 1.93 -17.28
N PRO A 176 -29.29 2.94 -17.84
CA PRO A 176 -29.85 4.29 -18.04
C PRO A 176 -30.95 4.31 -19.10
N ALA A 177 -31.94 5.19 -18.96
CA ALA A 177 -33.09 5.28 -19.86
C ALA A 177 -32.69 5.58 -21.33
N ASP A 178 -31.63 6.35 -21.53
CA ASP A 178 -31.09 6.70 -22.85
C ASP A 178 -30.31 5.57 -23.54
N LYS A 179 -30.03 4.48 -22.81
CA LYS A 179 -29.28 3.31 -23.33
C LYS A 179 -30.10 2.02 -23.37
N LEU A 180 -31.42 2.10 -23.21
CA LEU A 180 -32.29 0.91 -23.21
C LEU A 180 -32.15 0.07 -24.49
N ASP A 181 -32.04 0.71 -25.65
CA ASP A 181 -31.88 0.00 -26.94
C ASP A 181 -30.53 -0.70 -27.10
N GLU A 182 -29.50 -0.31 -26.31
CA GLU A 182 -28.16 -0.91 -26.33
C GLU A 182 -28.00 -2.00 -25.25
N LEU A 183 -28.72 -1.93 -24.14
CA LEU A 183 -28.52 -2.76 -22.96
C LEU A 183 -29.69 -3.72 -22.67
N THR A 184 -30.75 -3.67 -23.45
CA THR A 184 -31.93 -4.53 -23.30
C THR A 184 -32.32 -5.20 -24.61
N ALA A 185 -32.91 -6.39 -24.53
CA ALA A 185 -33.34 -7.15 -25.69
C ALA A 185 -34.64 -6.60 -26.32
N ASP A 186 -35.50 -5.96 -25.52
CA ASP A 186 -36.84 -5.54 -25.91
C ASP A 186 -37.30 -4.21 -25.28
N GLY A 187 -36.40 -3.53 -24.62
CA GLY A 187 -36.69 -2.28 -23.88
C GLY A 187 -37.17 -2.51 -22.44
N VAL A 188 -37.20 -3.75 -21.96
CA VAL A 188 -37.57 -4.15 -20.60
C VAL A 188 -36.53 -5.09 -19.98
N HIS A 189 -36.14 -6.12 -20.73
CA HIS A 189 -35.27 -7.18 -20.24
C HIS A 189 -33.82 -6.90 -20.62
N PRO A 190 -32.91 -6.73 -19.67
CA PRO A 190 -31.50 -6.56 -19.94
C PRO A 190 -30.96 -7.67 -20.87
N ASP A 191 -30.14 -7.33 -21.85
CA ASP A 191 -29.42 -8.29 -22.67
C ASP A 191 -28.21 -8.89 -21.93
N ALA A 192 -27.36 -9.68 -22.59
CA ALA A 192 -26.18 -10.26 -21.96
C ALA A 192 -25.24 -9.21 -21.33
N THR A 193 -25.11 -8.01 -21.98
CA THR A 193 -24.31 -6.89 -21.48
C THR A 193 -24.98 -6.24 -20.27
N GLY A 194 -26.28 -5.97 -20.35
CA GLY A 194 -27.06 -5.43 -19.25
C GLY A 194 -27.05 -6.35 -18.02
N HIS A 195 -27.20 -7.65 -18.19
CA HIS A 195 -27.08 -8.64 -17.11
C HIS A 195 -25.69 -8.63 -16.47
N LYS A 196 -24.62 -8.46 -17.26
CA LYS A 196 -23.27 -8.35 -16.73
C LYS A 196 -23.08 -7.08 -15.89
N LEU A 197 -23.59 -5.94 -16.38
CA LEU A 197 -23.51 -4.68 -15.65
C LEU A 197 -24.28 -4.75 -14.32
N LEU A 198 -25.46 -5.38 -14.29
CA LEU A 198 -26.23 -5.61 -13.07
C LEU A 198 -25.42 -6.49 -12.08
N ALA A 199 -24.80 -7.57 -12.54
CA ALA A 199 -23.99 -8.44 -11.70
C ALA A 199 -22.81 -7.68 -11.09
N ASP A 200 -22.04 -6.96 -11.90
CA ASP A 200 -20.88 -6.18 -11.46
C ASP A 200 -21.29 -5.12 -10.42
N ALA A 201 -22.41 -4.44 -10.64
CA ALA A 201 -22.93 -3.42 -9.72
C ALA A 201 -23.42 -4.01 -8.39
N ILE A 202 -24.16 -5.11 -8.41
CA ILE A 202 -24.64 -5.80 -7.19
C ILE A 202 -23.43 -6.30 -6.37
N VAL A 203 -22.47 -6.95 -7.03
CA VAL A 203 -21.26 -7.47 -6.37
C VAL A 203 -20.46 -6.34 -5.72
N SER A 204 -20.25 -5.24 -6.44
CA SER A 204 -19.47 -4.10 -5.96
C SER A 204 -20.20 -3.35 -4.84
N ARG A 205 -21.47 -2.95 -5.04
CA ARG A 205 -22.22 -2.12 -4.07
C ARG A 205 -22.57 -2.85 -2.78
N CYS A 206 -22.69 -4.19 -2.83
CA CYS A 206 -22.92 -5.01 -1.66
C CYS A 206 -21.65 -5.60 -1.04
N GLY A 207 -20.49 -5.41 -1.65
CA GLY A 207 -19.22 -5.97 -1.17
C GLY A 207 -19.21 -7.51 -1.13
N LEU A 208 -19.86 -8.18 -2.08
CA LEU A 208 -20.11 -9.62 -2.00
C LEU A 208 -18.83 -10.46 -2.06
N ILE A 209 -17.79 -9.99 -2.77
CA ILE A 209 -16.48 -10.67 -2.82
C ILE A 209 -15.86 -10.67 -1.42
N ALA A 210 -15.77 -9.48 -0.81
CA ALA A 210 -15.19 -9.33 0.52
C ALA A 210 -15.95 -10.15 1.57
N LEU A 211 -17.27 -10.13 1.50
CA LEU A 211 -18.13 -10.88 2.43
C LEU A 211 -17.96 -12.40 2.27
N ASN A 212 -17.86 -12.90 1.04
CA ASN A 212 -17.62 -14.32 0.81
C ASN A 212 -16.25 -14.77 1.31
N GLU A 213 -15.19 -13.98 1.06
CA GLU A 213 -13.87 -14.26 1.60
C GLU A 213 -13.86 -14.21 3.14
N TYR A 214 -14.55 -13.25 3.76
CA TYR A 214 -14.72 -13.20 5.21
C TYR A 214 -15.32 -14.50 5.77
N TYR A 215 -16.42 -15.03 5.17
CA TYR A 215 -17.02 -16.28 5.63
C TYR A 215 -16.11 -17.50 5.42
N LYS A 216 -15.36 -17.55 4.32
CA LYS A 216 -14.34 -18.61 4.12
C LYS A 216 -13.28 -18.56 5.22
N TRP A 217 -12.77 -17.38 5.53
CA TRP A 217 -11.78 -17.20 6.60
C TRP A 217 -12.35 -17.56 7.97
N LEU A 218 -13.56 -17.12 8.27
CA LEU A 218 -14.22 -17.43 9.54
C LEU A 218 -14.37 -18.95 9.72
N ALA A 219 -14.72 -19.69 8.68
CA ALA A 219 -14.82 -21.14 8.73
C ALA A 219 -13.44 -21.82 8.84
N ALA A 220 -12.45 -21.33 8.10
CA ALA A 220 -11.11 -21.95 8.06
C ALA A 220 -10.32 -21.70 9.36
N THR A 221 -10.58 -20.61 10.08
CA THR A 221 -9.84 -20.23 11.29
C THR A 221 -10.46 -20.72 12.59
N ILE A 222 -11.43 -21.63 12.56
CA ILE A 222 -12.15 -22.11 13.74
C ILE A 222 -11.22 -22.68 14.83
N ASN A 223 -10.07 -23.21 14.46
CA ASN A 223 -9.04 -23.74 15.35
C ASN A 223 -7.95 -22.73 15.71
N ASP A 224 -7.97 -21.53 15.16
CA ASP A 224 -7.12 -20.37 15.54
C ASP A 224 -7.99 -19.35 16.29
N GLU A 225 -8.13 -19.58 17.59
CA GLU A 225 -8.99 -18.81 18.47
C GLU A 225 -8.75 -17.29 18.33
N LYS A 226 -7.48 -16.87 18.23
CA LYS A 226 -7.13 -15.44 18.13
C LYS A 226 -7.67 -14.81 16.84
N THR A 227 -7.42 -15.44 15.69
CA THR A 227 -7.89 -14.94 14.39
C THR A 227 -9.42 -15.08 14.28
N HIS A 228 -9.99 -16.18 14.75
CA HIS A 228 -11.43 -16.41 14.74
C HIS A 228 -12.19 -15.37 15.55
N ASP A 229 -11.75 -15.09 16.79
CA ASP A 229 -12.34 -14.06 17.65
C ASP A 229 -12.23 -12.65 17.06
N GLU A 230 -11.11 -12.35 16.39
CA GLU A 230 -10.94 -11.07 15.68
C GLU A 230 -11.97 -10.94 14.57
N LEU A 231 -12.19 -12.00 13.79
CA LEU A 231 -13.20 -12.01 12.72
C LEU A 231 -14.63 -11.91 13.27
N LEU A 232 -14.94 -12.58 14.36
CA LEU A 232 -16.26 -12.48 15.01
C LEU A 232 -16.58 -11.07 15.46
N LYS A 233 -15.60 -10.29 15.94
CA LYS A 233 -15.80 -8.89 16.38
C LYS A 233 -16.24 -7.96 15.26
N ILE A 234 -15.82 -8.22 14.02
CA ILE A 234 -16.18 -7.40 12.86
C ILE A 234 -17.40 -7.90 12.09
N LYS A 235 -18.06 -8.98 12.54
CA LYS A 235 -19.15 -9.65 11.83
C LYS A 235 -20.27 -8.70 11.35
N SER A 236 -20.58 -7.67 12.13
CA SER A 236 -21.60 -6.67 11.79
C SER A 236 -21.04 -5.40 11.14
N ASP A 237 -19.73 -5.27 11.02
CA ASP A 237 -19.05 -4.12 10.46
C ASP A 237 -18.67 -4.39 8.99
N LYS A 238 -19.57 -3.96 8.07
CA LYS A 238 -19.39 -4.19 6.64
C LYS A 238 -18.21 -3.42 6.04
N ASP A 239 -17.93 -2.22 6.56
CA ASP A 239 -16.85 -1.39 6.08
C ASP A 239 -15.51 -2.03 6.45
N GLU A 240 -15.38 -2.54 7.68
CA GLU A 240 -14.18 -3.25 8.13
C GLU A 240 -14.02 -4.59 7.41
N ILE A 241 -15.10 -5.35 7.17
CA ILE A 241 -15.05 -6.58 6.34
C ILE A 241 -14.56 -6.24 4.93
N ASN A 242 -15.12 -5.19 4.33
CA ASN A 242 -14.72 -4.79 2.98
C ASN A 242 -13.24 -4.35 2.95
N ASP A 243 -12.78 -3.50 3.89
CA ASP A 243 -11.38 -3.05 3.94
C ASP A 243 -10.37 -4.22 4.10
N ARG A 244 -10.77 -5.28 4.80
CA ARG A 244 -9.92 -6.46 5.04
C ARG A 244 -9.92 -7.49 3.92
N PHE A 245 -10.99 -7.56 3.10
CA PHE A 245 -11.20 -8.68 2.18
C PHE A 245 -11.50 -8.27 0.72
N TYR A 246 -11.61 -6.96 0.40
CA TYR A 246 -11.91 -6.53 -0.97
C TYR A 246 -10.82 -6.87 -2.00
N CYS A 247 -9.59 -7.12 -1.53
CA CYS A 247 -8.46 -7.53 -2.36
C CYS A 247 -7.46 -8.36 -1.55
N GLU A 248 -6.52 -8.95 -2.24
CA GLU A 248 -5.34 -9.58 -1.62
C GLU A 248 -4.26 -8.54 -1.33
N LEU A 249 -3.49 -8.74 -0.27
CA LEU A 249 -2.31 -7.95 0.03
C LEU A 249 -1.28 -8.13 -1.09
N LYS A 250 -0.96 -7.04 -1.80
CA LYS A 250 -0.09 -7.10 -2.97
C LYS A 250 1.35 -7.41 -2.58
N PHE A 251 1.92 -8.42 -3.22
CA PHE A 251 3.37 -8.64 -3.23
C PHE A 251 3.97 -7.67 -4.26
N GLY A 252 4.51 -6.56 -3.75
CA GLY A 252 5.13 -5.52 -4.58
C GLY A 252 6.59 -5.83 -4.92
N THR A 253 7.26 -4.88 -5.55
CA THR A 253 8.66 -4.98 -6.00
C THR A 253 9.70 -5.15 -4.88
N GLY A 254 9.28 -5.26 -3.65
CA GLY A 254 10.16 -5.45 -2.49
C GLY A 254 9.59 -6.43 -1.48
N GLY A 255 8.41 -7.00 -1.71
CA GLY A 255 7.72 -7.89 -0.77
C GLY A 255 6.32 -7.42 -0.40
N LEU A 256 5.82 -7.79 0.80
CA LEU A 256 4.54 -7.38 1.34
C LEU A 256 4.68 -6.19 2.30
N ARG A 257 3.65 -5.34 2.36
CA ARG A 257 3.47 -4.33 3.42
C ARG A 257 1.99 -4.06 3.61
N GLY A 258 1.50 -4.09 4.85
CA GLY A 258 0.11 -3.83 5.16
C GLY A 258 -0.15 -3.66 6.65
N LYS A 259 -1.38 -3.34 7.00
CA LYS A 259 -1.84 -3.32 8.39
C LYS A 259 -1.89 -4.75 8.94
N LEU A 260 -1.58 -4.91 10.22
CA LEU A 260 -1.76 -6.16 10.96
C LEU A 260 -3.25 -6.48 11.13
N GLY A 261 -3.61 -7.75 11.12
CA GLY A 261 -4.96 -8.23 11.41
C GLY A 261 -5.40 -9.41 10.53
N ALA A 262 -6.54 -9.97 10.83
CA ALA A 262 -7.17 -11.01 10.03
C ALA A 262 -7.70 -10.47 8.70
N GLY A 263 -7.52 -11.23 7.60
CA GLY A 263 -8.02 -10.88 6.27
C GLY A 263 -6.96 -10.99 5.17
N THR A 264 -7.43 -11.03 3.93
CA THR A 264 -6.59 -11.18 2.73
C THR A 264 -5.76 -9.92 2.46
N ASN A 265 -6.28 -8.73 2.81
CA ASN A 265 -5.62 -7.43 2.67
C ASN A 265 -4.93 -6.99 3.98
N ARG A 266 -4.42 -7.93 4.76
CA ARG A 266 -3.75 -7.71 6.05
C ARG A 266 -2.48 -8.53 6.15
N MET A 267 -1.54 -8.05 6.98
CA MET A 267 -0.37 -8.83 7.43
C MET A 267 -0.80 -9.73 8.59
N ASN A 268 -0.72 -11.03 8.39
CA ASN A 268 -1.01 -12.07 9.38
C ASN A 268 -0.25 -13.35 9.06
N ILE A 269 -0.38 -14.37 9.88
CA ILE A 269 0.32 -15.65 9.72
C ILE A 269 -0.04 -16.35 8.40
N TYR A 270 -1.25 -16.17 7.88
CA TYR A 270 -1.70 -16.79 6.64
C TYR A 270 -1.16 -16.09 5.39
N THR A 271 -1.18 -14.75 5.35
CA THR A 271 -0.63 -13.98 4.23
C THR A 271 0.88 -14.06 4.16
N VAL A 272 1.57 -14.02 5.31
CA VAL A 272 3.02 -14.25 5.41
C VAL A 272 3.37 -15.70 5.06
N GLY A 273 2.57 -16.67 5.54
CA GLY A 273 2.75 -18.08 5.21
C GLY A 273 2.66 -18.33 3.71
N ARG A 274 1.60 -17.84 3.07
CA ARG A 274 1.41 -17.95 1.62
C ARG A 274 2.55 -17.32 0.82
N ALA A 275 2.99 -16.13 1.22
CA ALA A 275 4.13 -15.48 0.57
C ALA A 275 5.43 -16.28 0.71
N THR A 276 5.65 -16.88 1.89
CA THR A 276 6.83 -17.71 2.14
C THR A 276 6.79 -19.02 1.38
N LEU A 277 5.63 -19.65 1.21
CA LEU A 277 5.45 -20.84 0.36
C LEU A 277 5.83 -20.53 -1.10
N GLY A 278 5.33 -19.43 -1.64
CA GLY A 278 5.70 -18.98 -2.99
C GLY A 278 7.19 -18.66 -3.13
N LEU A 279 7.80 -18.01 -2.13
CA LEU A 279 9.24 -17.79 -2.12
C LEU A 279 10.03 -19.11 -2.05
N ALA A 280 9.60 -20.08 -1.24
CA ALA A 280 10.19 -21.39 -1.16
C ALA A 280 10.15 -22.13 -2.51
N ALA A 281 9.02 -22.08 -3.19
CA ALA A 281 8.86 -22.65 -4.53
C ALA A 281 9.80 -21.98 -5.55
N TYR A 282 9.91 -20.64 -5.50
CA TYR A 282 10.83 -19.87 -6.34
C TYR A 282 12.30 -20.26 -6.08
N ILE A 283 12.74 -20.31 -4.82
CA ILE A 283 14.12 -20.71 -4.46
C ILE A 283 14.39 -22.14 -4.95
N ASN A 284 13.46 -23.06 -4.73
CA ASN A 284 13.59 -24.44 -5.16
C ASN A 284 13.72 -24.60 -6.69
N LYS A 285 13.13 -23.69 -7.45
CA LYS A 285 13.19 -23.65 -8.92
C LYS A 285 14.45 -22.96 -9.45
N THR A 286 14.92 -21.93 -8.79
CA THR A 286 15.99 -21.04 -9.34
C THR A 286 17.38 -21.29 -8.73
N ALA A 287 17.48 -21.66 -7.47
CA ALA A 287 18.75 -21.92 -6.82
C ALA A 287 19.35 -23.27 -7.30
N THR A 288 20.50 -23.20 -7.93
CA THR A 288 21.22 -24.37 -8.45
C THR A 288 22.10 -25.05 -7.39
N GLU A 289 22.65 -24.28 -6.48
CA GLU A 289 23.51 -24.73 -5.40
C GLU A 289 23.10 -24.03 -4.08
N ASN A 290 23.33 -24.70 -2.95
CA ASN A 290 23.20 -24.12 -1.61
C ASN A 290 21.85 -23.43 -1.32
N LYS A 291 20.73 -24.18 -1.43
CA LYS A 291 19.39 -23.66 -1.08
C LYS A 291 19.34 -23.26 0.39
N SER A 292 19.47 -21.98 0.64
CA SER A 292 19.50 -21.44 2.00
C SER A 292 18.95 -20.02 2.04
N THR A 293 18.45 -19.63 3.22
CA THR A 293 17.84 -18.31 3.46
C THR A 293 18.26 -17.80 4.82
N VAL A 294 18.43 -16.48 4.98
CA VAL A 294 18.63 -15.83 6.28
C VAL A 294 17.49 -14.87 6.56
N ILE A 295 16.99 -14.85 7.82
CA ILE A 295 15.83 -14.09 8.23
C ILE A 295 16.17 -13.17 9.40
N ALA A 296 15.87 -11.88 9.24
CA ALA A 296 15.94 -10.85 10.30
C ALA A 296 14.56 -10.24 10.54
N TYR A 297 14.42 -9.55 11.68
CA TYR A 297 13.17 -8.90 12.06
C TYR A 297 13.42 -7.69 12.96
N ASP A 298 12.50 -6.73 12.92
CA ASP A 298 12.54 -5.52 13.74
C ASP A 298 11.72 -5.67 15.04
N SER A 299 11.54 -4.55 15.76
CA SER A 299 10.82 -4.50 17.04
C SER A 299 9.30 -4.52 16.93
N ARG A 300 8.73 -4.47 15.72
CA ARG A 300 7.29 -4.38 15.50
C ARG A 300 6.54 -5.58 16.03
N ASN A 301 5.27 -5.33 16.38
CA ASN A 301 4.36 -6.40 16.78
C ASN A 301 4.30 -7.46 15.67
N MET A 302 4.31 -8.74 16.05
CA MET A 302 4.31 -9.91 15.17
C MET A 302 5.58 -10.13 14.33
N SER A 303 6.59 -9.26 14.39
CA SER A 303 7.78 -9.42 13.54
C SER A 303 8.53 -10.72 13.84
N ARG A 304 8.70 -11.05 15.12
CA ARG A 304 9.36 -12.29 15.55
C ARG A 304 8.55 -13.53 15.13
N GLU A 305 7.24 -13.50 15.35
CA GLU A 305 6.34 -14.58 15.01
C GLU A 305 6.36 -14.86 13.51
N PHE A 306 6.30 -13.83 12.67
CA PHE A 306 6.39 -13.97 11.22
C PHE A 306 7.75 -14.48 10.77
N ALA A 307 8.85 -14.07 11.41
CA ALA A 307 10.19 -14.54 11.09
C ALA A 307 10.33 -16.05 11.35
N PHE A 308 9.86 -16.53 12.52
CA PHE A 308 9.95 -17.95 12.86
C PHE A 308 8.94 -18.79 12.04
N LEU A 309 7.76 -18.27 11.71
CA LEU A 309 6.83 -18.90 10.78
C LEU A 309 7.48 -19.09 9.40
N ALA A 310 8.15 -18.05 8.89
CA ALA A 310 8.85 -18.14 7.62
C ALA A 310 9.98 -19.17 7.68
N ALA A 311 10.72 -19.26 8.80
CA ALA A 311 11.75 -20.27 9.00
C ALA A 311 11.18 -21.69 8.96
N ASP A 312 10.03 -21.91 9.60
CA ASP A 312 9.34 -23.20 9.61
C ASP A 312 8.92 -23.64 8.21
N ILE A 313 8.32 -22.74 7.44
CA ILE A 313 7.89 -23.02 6.07
C ILE A 313 9.07 -23.34 5.14
N LEU A 314 10.11 -22.51 5.17
CA LEU A 314 11.31 -22.70 4.33
C LEU A 314 12.02 -24.02 4.65
N SER A 315 12.17 -24.33 5.93
CA SER A 315 12.79 -25.59 6.34
C SER A 315 11.95 -26.80 5.90
N GLY A 316 10.63 -26.73 6.01
CA GLY A 316 9.70 -27.76 5.52
C GLY A 316 9.78 -27.97 4.00
N ALA A 317 10.19 -26.95 3.26
CA ALA A 317 10.47 -27.02 1.82
C ALA A 317 11.91 -27.49 1.49
N GLY A 318 12.72 -27.92 2.50
CA GLY A 318 14.09 -28.39 2.34
C GLY A 318 15.12 -27.28 2.14
N ILE A 319 14.81 -26.04 2.52
CA ILE A 319 15.71 -24.88 2.41
C ILE A 319 16.37 -24.65 3.77
N LYS A 320 17.71 -24.77 3.85
CA LYS A 320 18.44 -24.44 5.07
C LYS A 320 18.16 -23.00 5.48
N THR A 321 17.71 -22.80 6.71
CA THR A 321 17.27 -21.48 7.16
C THR A 321 18.06 -21.01 8.36
N TYR A 322 18.63 -19.81 8.22
CA TYR A 322 19.26 -19.08 9.30
C TYR A 322 18.27 -18.03 9.81
N VAL A 323 18.08 -17.93 11.12
CA VAL A 323 17.22 -16.91 11.72
C VAL A 323 17.95 -16.22 12.86
N PHE A 324 17.91 -14.89 12.89
CA PHE A 324 18.49 -14.14 13.99
C PHE A 324 17.72 -14.37 15.28
N ASN A 325 18.42 -14.56 16.39
CA ASN A 325 17.82 -14.73 17.71
C ASN A 325 17.28 -13.40 18.29
N THR A 326 17.87 -12.30 17.89
CA THR A 326 17.59 -10.95 18.38
C THR A 326 17.14 -10.03 17.24
N LEU A 327 16.56 -8.90 17.61
CA LEU A 327 16.21 -7.84 16.67
C LEU A 327 17.43 -7.43 15.85
N THR A 328 17.28 -7.35 14.54
CA THR A 328 18.40 -7.17 13.63
C THR A 328 18.07 -6.13 12.56
N PRO A 329 18.95 -5.12 12.36
CA PRO A 329 18.79 -4.12 11.32
C PRO A 329 18.73 -4.67 9.90
N THR A 330 18.00 -4.00 9.04
CA THR A 330 17.95 -4.29 7.60
C THR A 330 19.34 -4.38 6.95
N PRO A 331 20.30 -3.43 7.18
CA PRO A 331 21.64 -3.56 6.60
C PRO A 331 22.44 -4.78 7.10
N VAL A 332 22.21 -5.22 8.32
CA VAL A 332 22.84 -6.45 8.84
C VAL A 332 22.33 -7.68 8.10
N LEU A 333 21.04 -7.73 7.75
CA LEU A 333 20.53 -8.80 6.89
C LEU A 333 21.18 -8.77 5.50
N SER A 334 21.22 -7.61 4.85
CA SER A 334 21.88 -7.47 3.54
C SER A 334 23.33 -7.99 3.56
N PHE A 335 24.06 -7.67 4.64
CA PHE A 335 25.39 -8.22 4.89
C PHE A 335 25.36 -9.73 5.12
N ALA A 336 24.44 -10.23 5.95
CA ALA A 336 24.34 -11.65 6.33
C ALA A 336 24.11 -12.57 5.12
N VAL A 337 23.26 -12.16 4.17
CA VAL A 337 23.04 -12.88 2.91
C VAL A 337 24.37 -13.16 2.20
N ARG A 338 25.22 -12.15 2.11
CA ARG A 338 26.53 -12.24 1.43
C ARG A 338 27.56 -12.99 2.27
N TYR A 339 27.58 -12.73 3.58
CA TYR A 339 28.52 -13.35 4.53
C TYR A 339 28.30 -14.85 4.66
N LEU A 340 27.03 -15.28 4.76
CA LEU A 340 26.62 -16.68 4.85
C LEU A 340 26.46 -17.34 3.46
N LYS A 341 26.51 -16.54 2.37
CA LYS A 341 26.30 -16.96 0.98
C LYS A 341 24.95 -17.67 0.78
N THR A 342 23.87 -17.10 1.33
CA THR A 342 22.51 -17.64 1.18
C THR A 342 21.92 -17.28 -0.18
N SER A 343 20.96 -18.10 -0.66
CA SER A 343 20.24 -17.87 -1.93
C SER A 343 19.27 -16.70 -1.84
N ALA A 344 18.79 -16.39 -0.64
CA ALA A 344 17.87 -15.30 -0.39
C ALA A 344 17.98 -14.79 1.05
N GLY A 345 17.40 -13.61 1.31
CA GLY A 345 17.20 -13.05 2.64
C GLY A 345 15.80 -12.55 2.83
N ILE A 346 15.34 -12.49 4.08
CA ILE A 346 14.04 -11.96 4.46
C ILE A 346 14.22 -10.98 5.63
N VAL A 347 13.59 -9.81 5.55
CA VAL A 347 13.42 -8.91 6.71
C VAL A 347 11.96 -8.70 6.99
N ILE A 348 11.55 -8.98 8.22
CA ILE A 348 10.20 -8.68 8.70
C ILE A 348 10.22 -7.28 9.32
N THR A 349 9.74 -6.31 8.58
CA THR A 349 9.71 -4.88 8.97
C THR A 349 8.78 -4.08 8.08
N ALA A 350 8.17 -3.03 8.63
CA ALA A 350 7.52 -1.98 7.87
C ALA A 350 8.30 -0.64 7.94
N SER A 351 9.61 -0.70 8.26
CA SER A 351 10.47 0.49 8.39
C SER A 351 9.84 1.53 9.34
N HIS A 352 9.60 2.72 8.88
CA HIS A 352 9.07 3.86 9.65
C HIS A 352 7.53 3.97 9.70
N ASN A 353 6.77 3.01 9.14
CA ASN A 353 5.30 3.08 9.19
C ASN A 353 4.77 3.03 10.64
N PRO A 354 3.52 3.49 10.91
CA PRO A 354 2.86 3.37 12.21
C PRO A 354 2.80 1.94 12.74
N LYS A 355 2.52 1.78 14.03
CA LYS A 355 2.53 0.50 14.77
C LYS A 355 1.59 -0.57 14.20
N GLU A 356 0.51 -0.14 13.53
CA GLU A 356 -0.49 -1.02 12.93
C GLU A 356 0.04 -1.76 11.70
N TYR A 357 1.19 -1.35 11.15
CA TYR A 357 1.78 -1.92 9.94
C TYR A 357 2.90 -2.90 10.26
N ASN A 358 3.01 -3.92 9.42
CA ASN A 358 4.20 -4.76 9.29
C ASN A 358 4.48 -5.05 7.82
N GLY A 359 5.61 -5.71 7.52
CA GLY A 359 6.01 -6.02 6.17
C GLY A 359 6.95 -7.23 6.10
N TYR A 360 7.16 -7.70 4.89
CA TYR A 360 7.98 -8.85 4.56
C TYR A 360 8.81 -8.50 3.32
N LYS A 361 10.06 -8.08 3.51
CA LYS A 361 10.99 -7.69 2.43
C LYS A 361 11.82 -8.90 2.01
N VAL A 362 12.04 -9.09 0.72
CA VAL A 362 12.84 -10.18 0.15
C VAL A 362 14.11 -9.63 -0.50
N TYR A 363 15.23 -10.31 -0.26
CA TYR A 363 16.55 -9.99 -0.77
C TYR A 363 17.09 -11.16 -1.60
N ASN A 364 17.81 -10.86 -2.68
CA ASN A 364 18.48 -11.84 -3.52
C ASN A 364 19.81 -12.29 -2.92
N GLU A 365 20.52 -13.22 -3.57
CA GLU A 365 21.80 -13.78 -3.17
C GLU A 365 22.96 -12.76 -3.05
N LYS A 366 22.77 -11.56 -3.60
CA LYS A 366 23.73 -10.46 -3.49
C LYS A 366 23.46 -9.54 -2.30
N GLY A 367 22.41 -9.80 -1.53
CA GLY A 367 21.97 -8.96 -0.43
C GLY A 367 21.29 -7.67 -0.88
N CYS A 368 20.84 -7.60 -2.13
CA CYS A 368 20.05 -6.52 -2.68
C CYS A 368 18.56 -6.88 -2.60
N GLN A 369 17.70 -5.94 -2.27
CA GLN A 369 16.27 -6.15 -2.34
C GLN A 369 15.87 -6.55 -3.77
N ILE A 370 14.96 -7.53 -3.92
CA ILE A 370 14.55 -8.05 -5.22
C ILE A 370 14.00 -6.95 -6.13
N THR A 371 14.27 -7.08 -7.43
CA THR A 371 13.77 -6.20 -8.48
C THR A 371 12.49 -6.77 -9.11
N ASP A 372 11.89 -5.99 -10.02
CA ASP A 372 10.59 -6.26 -10.62
C ASP A 372 10.48 -7.63 -11.32
N GLY A 373 11.58 -8.12 -11.91
CA GLY A 373 11.62 -9.43 -12.57
C GLY A 373 11.40 -10.58 -11.59
N ALA A 374 12.28 -10.67 -10.57
CA ALA A 374 12.18 -11.69 -9.53
C ALA A 374 10.85 -11.57 -8.74
N ALA A 375 10.39 -10.34 -8.46
CA ALA A 375 9.12 -10.14 -7.76
C ALA A 375 7.91 -10.72 -8.54
N LYS A 376 7.89 -10.59 -9.87
CA LYS A 376 6.84 -11.17 -10.71
C LYS A 376 6.89 -12.71 -10.71
N GLU A 377 8.08 -13.29 -10.75
CA GLU A 377 8.24 -14.74 -10.69
C GLU A 377 7.79 -15.30 -9.34
N ILE A 378 8.19 -14.66 -8.25
CA ILE A 378 7.75 -15.03 -6.89
C ILE A 378 6.23 -14.89 -6.77
N LEU A 379 5.63 -13.80 -7.26
CA LEU A 379 4.19 -13.61 -7.26
C LEU A 379 3.47 -14.74 -8.00
N SER A 380 3.97 -15.15 -9.15
CA SER A 380 3.41 -16.28 -9.91
C SER A 380 3.46 -17.61 -9.14
N GLU A 381 4.42 -17.81 -8.24
CA GLU A 381 4.44 -18.98 -7.35
C GLU A 381 3.50 -18.79 -6.14
N ILE A 382 3.39 -17.57 -5.58
CA ILE A 382 2.44 -17.25 -4.50
C ILE A 382 0.98 -17.49 -4.93
N GLU A 383 0.61 -17.14 -6.16
CA GLU A 383 -0.73 -17.32 -6.71
C GLU A 383 -1.18 -18.79 -6.77
N LYS A 384 -0.23 -19.74 -6.75
CA LYS A 384 -0.51 -21.18 -6.72
C LYS A 384 -0.71 -21.74 -5.31
N CYS A 385 -0.41 -20.96 -4.27
CA CYS A 385 -0.47 -21.35 -2.88
C CYS A 385 -1.77 -20.89 -2.22
N GLY A 386 -2.33 -21.71 -1.34
CA GLY A 386 -3.46 -21.35 -0.47
C GLY A 386 -3.04 -20.57 0.78
N TYR A 387 -4.03 -20.01 1.48
CA TYR A 387 -3.79 -19.35 2.78
C TYR A 387 -3.67 -20.33 3.94
N PHE A 388 -4.33 -21.49 3.86
CA PHE A 388 -4.50 -22.45 4.97
C PHE A 388 -3.74 -23.74 4.72
N GLU A 389 -2.57 -23.65 4.09
CA GLU A 389 -1.71 -24.81 3.83
C GLU A 389 -1.12 -25.36 5.14
N GLU A 390 -1.01 -26.69 5.22
CA GLU A 390 -0.35 -27.33 6.36
C GLU A 390 1.15 -27.07 6.36
N ILE A 391 1.67 -26.49 7.44
CA ILE A 391 3.09 -26.19 7.61
C ILE A 391 3.78 -27.36 8.29
N ARG A 392 4.77 -27.96 7.61
CA ARG A 392 5.62 -29.01 8.14
C ARG A 392 7.05 -28.51 8.24
N ALA A 393 7.49 -28.16 9.45
CA ALA A 393 8.82 -27.66 9.69
C ALA A 393 9.85 -28.80 9.83
N ASP A 394 11.01 -28.62 9.23
CA ASP A 394 12.20 -29.42 9.56
C ASP A 394 13.15 -28.61 10.45
N LYS A 395 12.98 -28.76 11.75
CA LYS A 395 13.79 -28.03 12.75
C LYS A 395 15.28 -28.37 12.69
N SER A 396 15.69 -29.48 12.05
CA SER A 396 17.10 -29.90 11.99
C SER A 396 17.94 -29.03 11.05
N ILE A 397 17.30 -28.31 10.12
CA ILE A 397 17.95 -27.42 9.17
C ILE A 397 17.67 -25.93 9.45
N ILE A 398 17.11 -25.62 10.61
CA ILE A 398 17.01 -24.24 11.12
C ILE A 398 18.17 -23.97 12.05
N GLU A 399 18.97 -22.95 11.73
CA GLU A 399 20.07 -22.49 12.54
C GLU A 399 19.77 -21.10 13.11
N VAL A 400 19.75 -21.00 14.44
CA VAL A 400 19.53 -19.73 15.13
C VAL A 400 20.88 -19.03 15.28
N LEU A 401 20.98 -17.84 14.69
CA LEU A 401 22.22 -17.07 14.66
C LEU A 401 22.47 -16.34 16.00
N ASP A 402 23.70 -16.38 16.44
CA ASP A 402 24.21 -15.58 17.55
C ASP A 402 24.77 -14.21 17.09
N GLU A 403 25.54 -13.56 17.95
CA GLU A 403 26.13 -12.24 17.67
C GLU A 403 27.30 -12.28 16.63
N THR A 404 27.69 -13.44 16.15
CA THR A 404 28.86 -13.59 15.27
C THR A 404 28.70 -12.80 13.97
N VAL A 405 27.51 -12.81 13.37
CA VAL A 405 27.20 -12.08 12.14
C VAL A 405 27.21 -10.57 12.37
N LEU A 406 26.59 -10.09 13.47
CA LEU A 406 26.61 -8.67 13.84
C LEU A 406 28.06 -8.20 14.09
N ASN A 407 28.85 -8.97 14.82
CA ASN A 407 30.27 -8.65 15.05
C ASN A 407 31.07 -8.65 13.76
N GLY A 408 30.76 -9.53 12.80
CA GLY A 408 31.32 -9.53 11.46
C GLY A 408 31.00 -8.26 10.69
N PHE A 409 29.73 -7.84 10.73
CA PHE A 409 29.23 -6.60 10.13
C PHE A 409 29.95 -5.37 10.71
N LEU A 410 30.03 -5.25 12.04
CA LEU A 410 30.70 -4.13 12.71
C LEU A 410 32.18 -4.03 12.32
N ARG A 411 32.90 -5.17 12.26
CA ARG A 411 34.29 -5.20 11.78
C ARG A 411 34.42 -4.78 10.33
N GLU A 412 33.45 -5.12 9.50
CA GLU A 412 33.49 -4.76 8.08
C GLU A 412 33.27 -3.26 7.89
N ILE A 413 32.26 -2.66 8.55
CA ILE A 413 32.00 -1.22 8.43
C ILE A 413 33.12 -0.38 9.06
N GLN A 414 33.76 -0.84 10.12
CA GLN A 414 34.93 -0.18 10.73
C GLN A 414 36.05 0.08 9.71
N LYS A 415 36.20 -0.73 8.66
CA LYS A 415 37.23 -0.53 7.61
C LYS A 415 36.98 0.77 6.81
N TYR A 416 35.78 1.30 6.82
CA TYR A 416 35.42 2.53 6.15
C TYR A 416 35.52 3.76 7.08
N SER A 417 35.93 3.59 8.34
CA SER A 417 36.27 4.68 9.25
C SER A 417 37.40 5.53 8.67
N LEU A 418 37.25 6.84 8.74
CA LEU A 418 38.17 7.82 8.19
C LEU A 418 39.05 8.44 9.26
N LEU A 419 38.66 8.30 10.53
CA LEU A 419 39.34 8.90 11.67
C LEU A 419 39.45 7.91 12.84
N ASP A 420 40.56 7.95 13.55
CA ASP A 420 40.69 7.34 14.87
C ASP A 420 40.37 8.39 15.93
N LEU A 421 39.29 8.17 16.68
CA LEU A 421 38.82 9.11 17.69
C LEU A 421 39.25 8.75 19.13
N ASN A 422 40.05 7.72 19.33
CA ASN A 422 40.40 7.24 20.67
C ASN A 422 41.15 8.29 21.52
N ASP A 423 42.02 9.08 20.91
CA ASP A 423 42.90 10.04 21.59
C ASP A 423 42.50 11.49 21.39
N VAL A 424 41.31 11.74 20.86
CA VAL A 424 40.78 13.11 20.64
C VAL A 424 39.55 13.40 21.51
N ASN A 425 39.21 14.71 21.62
CA ASN A 425 37.94 15.10 22.22
C ASN A 425 36.81 14.78 21.23
N THR A 426 35.91 13.87 21.63
CA THR A 426 34.79 13.43 20.81
C THR A 426 33.56 14.28 21.05
N PRO A 427 32.63 14.40 20.06
CA PRO A 427 31.39 15.10 20.26
C PRO A 427 30.53 14.40 21.32
N LYS A 428 29.74 15.20 22.05
CA LYS A 428 28.68 14.71 22.89
C LYS A 428 27.45 14.43 22.04
N ILE A 429 27.01 13.18 22.01
CA ILE A 429 25.95 12.68 21.12
C ILE A 429 24.73 12.27 21.95
N VAL A 430 23.56 12.76 21.56
CA VAL A 430 22.27 12.16 21.99
C VAL A 430 21.76 11.27 20.87
N TYR A 431 21.43 10.04 21.20
CA TYR A 431 20.96 9.04 20.25
C TYR A 431 19.56 8.52 20.62
N THR A 432 18.70 8.38 19.61
CA THR A 432 17.45 7.62 19.73
C THR A 432 17.35 6.54 18.67
N PRO A 433 17.16 5.28 19.07
CA PRO A 433 16.81 4.18 18.17
C PRO A 433 15.33 4.14 17.81
N LEU A 434 14.50 5.07 18.28
CA LEU A 434 13.04 5.08 18.11
C LEU A 434 12.40 3.71 18.43
N ASN A 435 12.77 3.11 19.55
CA ASN A 435 12.36 1.77 20.00
C ASN A 435 12.70 0.64 18.99
N GLY A 436 13.67 0.86 18.10
CA GLY A 436 14.01 -0.05 17.00
C GLY A 436 15.28 -0.87 17.21
N THR A 437 15.79 -1.43 16.10
CA THR A 437 16.93 -2.36 16.05
C THR A 437 18.29 -1.67 16.14
N GLY A 438 18.35 -0.33 15.96
CA GLY A 438 19.61 0.41 15.88
C GLY A 438 20.34 0.55 17.21
N ASN A 439 19.69 0.36 18.37
CA ASN A 439 20.26 0.63 19.69
C ASN A 439 21.66 0.00 19.89
N ILE A 440 21.75 -1.32 19.75
CA ILE A 440 23.01 -2.04 19.99
C ILE A 440 24.05 -1.74 18.87
N PRO A 441 23.77 -1.90 17.57
CA PRO A 441 24.79 -1.76 16.53
C PRO A 441 25.33 -0.32 16.40
N VAL A 442 24.46 0.71 16.51
CA VAL A 442 24.93 2.11 16.43
C VAL A 442 25.82 2.47 17.61
N ARG A 443 25.42 2.12 18.83
CA ARG A 443 26.25 2.37 20.03
C ARG A 443 27.57 1.59 19.95
N SER A 444 27.52 0.37 19.41
CA SER A 444 28.71 -0.46 19.29
C SER A 444 29.72 0.13 18.30
N ILE A 445 29.28 0.59 17.12
CA ILE A 445 30.19 1.20 16.15
C ILE A 445 30.76 2.53 16.65
N LEU A 446 29.93 3.37 17.30
CA LEU A 446 30.39 4.63 17.91
C LEU A 446 31.48 4.37 18.96
N LYS A 447 31.29 3.34 19.79
CA LYS A 447 32.30 2.91 20.78
C LYS A 447 33.57 2.40 20.10
N ILE A 448 33.45 1.60 19.03
CA ILE A 448 34.58 1.02 18.29
C ILE A 448 35.50 2.10 17.69
N ILE A 449 34.89 3.20 17.19
CA ILE A 449 35.65 4.34 16.63
C ILE A 449 36.15 5.33 17.69
N GLY A 450 35.85 5.10 18.97
CA GLY A 450 36.39 5.88 20.10
C GLY A 450 35.49 7.03 20.58
N VAL A 451 34.22 7.09 20.19
CA VAL A 451 33.26 8.08 20.76
C VAL A 451 32.98 7.72 22.21
N LYS A 452 33.16 8.71 23.11
CA LYS A 452 33.15 8.51 24.57
C LYS A 452 31.82 8.88 25.23
N ASP A 453 31.08 9.85 24.69
CA ASP A 453 29.89 10.42 25.30
C ASP A 453 28.68 10.23 24.37
N VAL A 454 27.91 9.18 24.63
CA VAL A 454 26.65 8.85 23.93
C VAL A 454 25.54 8.64 24.95
N THR A 455 24.63 9.60 25.01
CA THR A 455 23.41 9.52 25.84
C THR A 455 22.25 9.03 24.99
N VAL A 456 21.60 7.94 25.41
CA VAL A 456 20.40 7.41 24.71
C VAL A 456 19.14 7.97 25.33
N VAL A 457 18.14 8.30 24.51
CA VAL A 457 16.81 8.72 24.98
C VAL A 457 16.14 7.58 25.75
N PRO A 458 15.95 7.67 27.09
CA PRO A 458 15.54 6.51 27.90
C PRO A 458 14.18 5.92 27.49
N GLU A 459 13.22 6.76 27.10
CA GLU A 459 11.88 6.36 26.69
C GLU A 459 11.85 5.62 25.35
N GLN A 460 12.91 5.75 24.55
CA GLN A 460 13.02 5.19 23.20
C GLN A 460 14.15 4.15 23.06
N GLU A 461 14.90 3.89 24.14
CA GLU A 461 16.06 2.99 24.14
C GLU A 461 15.64 1.53 23.92
N ASN A 462 14.61 1.07 24.66
CA ASN A 462 14.17 -0.32 24.61
C ASN A 462 13.24 -0.55 23.43
N PRO A 463 13.36 -1.72 22.77
CA PRO A 463 12.45 -2.10 21.69
C PRO A 463 11.00 -2.15 22.16
N ASP A 464 10.10 -1.49 21.42
CA ASP A 464 8.65 -1.54 21.65
C ASP A 464 7.89 -1.35 20.33
N GLY A 465 7.19 -2.40 19.88
CA GLY A 465 6.41 -2.38 18.64
C GLY A 465 5.19 -1.44 18.65
N ASN A 466 4.83 -0.88 19.82
CA ASN A 466 3.77 0.10 19.94
C ASN A 466 4.23 1.54 19.74
N PHE A 467 5.54 1.80 19.77
CA PHE A 467 6.14 3.14 19.59
C PHE A 467 5.44 4.21 20.46
N PRO A 468 5.39 4.05 21.79
CA PRO A 468 4.49 4.81 22.66
C PRO A 468 4.75 6.33 22.65
N THR A 469 5.99 6.76 22.39
CA THR A 469 6.39 8.17 22.37
C THR A 469 6.46 8.74 20.96
N CYS A 470 6.38 7.90 19.91
CA CYS A 470 6.49 8.31 18.52
C CYS A 470 5.63 7.40 17.64
N PRO A 471 4.30 7.66 17.51
CA PRO A 471 3.39 6.82 16.72
C PRO A 471 3.81 6.65 15.25
N TYR A 472 4.58 7.57 14.72
CA TYR A 472 5.18 7.53 13.39
C TYR A 472 6.72 7.63 13.52
N PRO A 473 7.42 6.49 13.70
CA PRO A 473 8.86 6.46 14.03
C PRO A 473 9.74 6.72 12.79
N ASN A 474 9.55 7.86 12.16
CA ASN A 474 10.27 8.30 10.97
C ASN A 474 11.23 9.44 11.34
N PRO A 475 12.56 9.27 11.21
CA PRO A 475 13.54 10.31 11.52
C PRO A 475 13.49 11.53 10.60
N GLU A 476 12.67 11.53 9.54
CA GLU A 476 12.35 12.71 8.73
C GLU A 476 11.40 13.68 9.47
N GLU A 477 10.64 13.17 10.45
CA GLU A 477 9.61 13.92 11.15
C GLU A 477 10.16 14.61 12.40
N LYS A 478 9.92 15.93 12.53
CA LYS A 478 10.32 16.69 13.72
C LYS A 478 9.80 16.08 15.02
N ALA A 479 8.59 15.51 14.99
CA ALA A 479 7.97 14.86 16.14
C ALA A 479 8.77 13.65 16.65
N ALA A 480 9.42 12.90 15.75
CA ALA A 480 10.23 11.74 16.11
C ALA A 480 11.51 12.16 16.86
N LEU A 481 12.09 13.31 16.53
CA LEU A 481 13.30 13.80 17.15
C LEU A 481 13.04 14.66 18.40
N LYS A 482 11.79 14.92 18.77
CA LYS A 482 11.45 15.85 19.84
C LYS A 482 12.14 15.52 21.16
N LEU A 483 11.99 14.31 21.66
CA LEU A 483 12.61 13.88 22.94
C LEU A 483 14.14 13.93 22.90
N ALA A 484 14.70 13.55 21.75
CA ALA A 484 16.15 13.60 21.55
C ALA A 484 16.66 15.04 21.52
N ALA A 485 15.93 15.96 20.88
CA ALA A 485 16.28 17.38 20.86
C ALA A 485 16.19 18.02 22.27
N GLU A 486 15.12 17.77 23.01
CA GLU A 486 14.96 18.24 24.39
C GLU A 486 16.07 17.71 25.31
N LEU A 487 16.44 16.44 25.16
CA LEU A 487 17.55 15.84 25.90
C LEU A 487 18.90 16.47 25.48
N ALA A 488 19.10 16.69 24.19
CA ALA A 488 20.33 17.27 23.66
C ALA A 488 20.55 18.73 24.14
N GLU A 489 19.47 19.52 24.20
CA GLU A 489 19.53 20.87 24.78
C GLU A 489 19.93 20.82 26.26
N LYS A 490 19.28 19.95 27.06
CA LYS A 490 19.59 19.75 28.47
C LYS A 490 21.03 19.31 28.71
N GLU A 491 21.50 18.38 27.91
CA GLU A 491 22.85 17.81 28.00
C GLU A 491 23.92 18.69 27.29
N ASN A 492 23.52 19.76 26.60
CA ASN A 492 24.37 20.58 25.76
C ASN A 492 25.14 19.74 24.73
N ALA A 493 24.45 18.82 24.06
CA ALA A 493 25.04 17.93 23.08
C ALA A 493 25.41 18.64 21.78
N ASP A 494 26.39 18.10 21.06
CA ASP A 494 26.84 18.63 19.78
C ASP A 494 26.06 18.06 18.60
N LEU A 495 25.50 16.85 18.78
CA LEU A 495 24.84 16.09 17.74
C LEU A 495 23.68 15.26 18.30
N VAL A 496 22.58 15.23 17.58
CA VAL A 496 21.49 14.27 17.77
C VAL A 496 21.52 13.27 16.59
N LEU A 497 21.41 11.99 16.89
CA LEU A 497 21.21 10.90 15.93
C LEU A 497 19.87 10.23 16.19
N ALA A 498 19.11 9.92 15.14
CA ALA A 498 17.87 9.15 15.24
C ALA A 498 17.80 8.12 14.10
N THR A 499 17.57 6.84 14.42
CA THR A 499 17.38 5.78 13.42
C THR A 499 15.93 5.29 13.43
N ASP A 500 15.42 4.92 12.27
CA ASP A 500 14.11 4.27 12.17
C ASP A 500 14.14 2.83 12.73
N PRO A 501 12.97 2.17 12.89
CA PRO A 501 12.91 0.87 13.58
C PRO A 501 13.77 -0.24 13.00
N ASP A 502 14.01 -0.29 11.69
CA ASP A 502 14.88 -1.27 11.05
C ASP A 502 16.29 -0.72 10.73
N ALA A 503 16.59 0.49 11.23
CA ALA A 503 17.89 1.16 11.18
C ALA A 503 18.51 1.20 9.76
N ASP A 504 17.66 1.41 8.75
CA ASP A 504 18.09 1.67 7.38
C ASP A 504 18.15 3.17 7.08
N ARG A 505 17.54 4.04 7.93
CA ARG A 505 17.56 5.51 7.82
C ARG A 505 18.11 6.16 9.07
N ILE A 506 18.75 7.31 8.88
CA ILE A 506 19.25 8.13 9.97
C ILE A 506 18.97 9.61 9.74
N GLY A 507 18.29 10.25 10.71
CA GLY A 507 18.09 11.69 10.80
C GLY A 507 19.02 12.31 11.84
N ILE A 508 19.41 13.57 11.63
CA ILE A 508 20.31 14.27 12.53
C ILE A 508 19.82 15.69 12.86
N ALA A 509 20.14 16.14 14.08
CA ALA A 509 20.12 17.54 14.43
C ALA A 509 21.50 17.95 14.94
N VAL A 510 21.94 19.12 14.52
CA VAL A 510 23.29 19.65 14.78
C VAL A 510 23.22 20.94 15.58
N LYS A 511 24.17 21.12 16.47
CA LYS A 511 24.30 22.34 17.26
C LYS A 511 24.63 23.55 16.39
N THR A 512 23.96 24.65 16.64
CA THR A 512 24.23 25.99 16.06
C THR A 512 24.30 27.02 17.18
N ASN A 513 24.60 28.24 16.82
CA ASN A 513 24.59 29.37 17.80
C ASN A 513 23.18 29.68 18.33
N ASP A 514 22.14 29.33 17.56
CA ASP A 514 20.73 29.61 17.87
C ASP A 514 19.97 28.35 18.41
N GLY A 515 20.69 27.27 18.77
CA GLY A 515 20.12 26.00 19.23
C GLY A 515 20.38 24.86 18.26
N LEU A 516 19.50 23.86 18.26
CA LEU A 516 19.60 22.69 17.37
C LEU A 516 18.93 22.95 16.01
N LYS A 517 19.64 22.64 14.93
CA LYS A 517 19.12 22.65 13.56
C LYS A 517 18.96 21.24 13.06
N LEU A 518 17.74 20.86 12.67
CA LEU A 518 17.46 19.65 11.92
C LEU A 518 18.04 19.79 10.51
N LEU A 519 18.79 18.78 10.06
CA LEU A 519 19.23 18.67 8.67
C LEU A 519 18.35 17.66 7.93
N ASN A 520 17.95 18.01 6.69
CA ASN A 520 17.23 17.07 5.85
C ASN A 520 18.16 16.02 5.23
N GLY A 521 17.58 15.01 4.56
CA GLY A 521 18.35 13.91 4.00
C GLY A 521 19.37 14.34 2.93
N ASN A 522 19.04 15.34 2.12
CA ASN A 522 19.96 15.90 1.14
C ASN A 522 21.12 16.66 1.79
N GLU A 523 20.83 17.51 2.78
CA GLU A 523 21.85 18.29 3.52
C GLU A 523 22.83 17.36 4.24
N THR A 524 22.32 16.32 4.89
CA THR A 524 23.16 15.30 5.55
C THR A 524 24.00 14.53 4.53
N GLY A 525 23.40 14.11 3.42
CA GLY A 525 24.08 13.35 2.36
C GLY A 525 25.22 14.12 1.73
N VAL A 526 25.04 15.39 1.37
CA VAL A 526 26.11 16.21 0.76
C VAL A 526 27.25 16.55 1.74
N LEU A 527 26.95 16.69 3.03
CA LEU A 527 27.98 16.82 4.07
C LEU A 527 28.82 15.54 4.18
N MET A 528 28.18 14.38 4.23
CA MET A 528 28.85 13.08 4.26
C MET A 528 29.70 12.88 3.01
N GLU A 529 29.15 13.17 1.83
CA GLU A 529 29.86 13.03 0.55
C GLU A 529 31.13 13.88 0.52
N ASP A 530 31.06 15.19 0.79
CA ASP A 530 32.21 16.08 0.82
C ASP A 530 33.26 15.62 1.86
N PHE A 531 32.81 15.21 3.06
CA PHE A 531 33.69 14.71 4.11
C PHE A 531 34.44 13.44 3.69
N ILE A 532 33.72 12.45 3.15
CA ILE A 532 34.31 11.19 2.66
C ILE A 532 35.36 11.49 1.59
N PHE A 533 35.03 12.31 0.60
CA PHE A 533 35.95 12.66 -0.48
C PHE A 533 37.18 13.45 -0.01
N SER A 534 37.01 14.28 1.02
CA SER A 534 38.12 15.10 1.57
C SER A 534 39.19 14.28 2.29
N LEU A 535 38.83 13.11 2.82
CA LEU A 535 39.71 12.29 3.67
C LEU A 535 40.04 10.91 3.08
N ARG A 536 39.21 10.41 2.13
CA ARG A 536 39.43 9.07 1.56
C ARG A 536 40.85 8.95 0.92
N LYS A 537 41.42 7.77 1.03
CA LYS A 537 42.61 7.44 0.28
C LYS A 537 42.30 7.36 -1.21
N LYS A 538 43.10 8.04 -2.03
CA LYS A 538 42.96 7.96 -3.49
C LYS A 538 43.44 6.59 -3.97
N THR A 539 42.71 6.02 -4.91
CA THR A 539 43.05 4.83 -5.66
C THR A 539 43.21 5.16 -7.14
N ASP A 540 43.69 4.21 -7.94
CA ASP A 540 43.79 4.39 -9.40
C ASP A 540 42.41 4.22 -10.10
N LYS A 541 41.39 3.86 -9.34
CA LYS A 541 40.02 3.68 -9.86
C LYS A 541 39.26 4.99 -9.90
N ILE A 542 38.28 5.04 -10.81
CA ILE A 542 37.35 6.17 -10.92
C ILE A 542 36.34 6.09 -9.76
N PRO A 543 36.31 7.06 -8.85
CA PRO A 543 35.38 7.04 -7.76
C PRO A 543 33.96 7.32 -8.26
N VAL A 544 32.98 6.58 -7.74
CA VAL A 544 31.58 6.66 -8.15
C VAL A 544 30.69 6.95 -6.95
N VAL A 545 29.84 7.98 -7.12
CA VAL A 545 28.69 8.25 -6.25
C VAL A 545 27.43 7.78 -6.95
N VAL A 546 26.51 7.16 -6.22
CA VAL A 546 25.23 6.75 -6.76
C VAL A 546 24.10 7.47 -6.03
N LYS A 547 23.26 8.20 -6.76
CA LYS A 547 22.11 8.93 -6.19
C LYS A 547 20.82 8.65 -6.95
N THR A 548 19.68 8.92 -6.33
CA THR A 548 18.41 8.83 -7.06
C THR A 548 18.14 10.09 -7.90
N ILE A 549 17.27 9.96 -8.89
CA ILE A 549 16.84 11.07 -9.76
C ILE A 549 16.18 12.23 -9.02
N VAL A 550 15.75 12.03 -7.76
CA VAL A 550 15.10 13.05 -6.90
C VAL A 550 16.01 13.56 -5.78
N THR A 551 17.20 12.96 -5.64
CA THR A 551 18.23 13.41 -4.72
C THR A 551 18.90 14.70 -5.23
N SER A 552 19.38 15.55 -4.34
CA SER A 552 19.95 16.86 -4.67
C SER A 552 21.09 16.79 -5.69
N ASP A 553 21.03 17.67 -6.70
CA ASP A 553 22.08 17.80 -7.72
C ASP A 553 23.35 18.50 -7.18
N MET A 554 23.33 19.02 -5.96
CA MET A 554 24.53 19.48 -5.25
C MET A 554 25.58 18.34 -5.10
N SER A 555 25.10 17.08 -4.97
CA SER A 555 25.96 15.90 -5.01
C SER A 555 26.80 15.80 -6.30
N GLU A 556 26.21 16.17 -7.45
CA GLU A 556 26.94 16.17 -8.73
C GLU A 556 28.06 17.23 -8.74
N ASP A 557 27.77 18.42 -8.22
CA ASP A 557 28.77 19.50 -8.13
C ASP A 557 29.93 19.10 -7.19
N ILE A 558 29.61 18.44 -6.05
CA ILE A 558 30.61 17.94 -5.11
C ILE A 558 31.44 16.85 -5.76
N ALA A 559 30.82 15.77 -6.25
CA ALA A 559 31.50 14.64 -6.89
C ALA A 559 32.43 15.11 -8.01
N LYS A 560 31.95 15.99 -8.89
CA LYS A 560 32.73 16.58 -9.98
C LYS A 560 33.97 17.32 -9.46
N SER A 561 33.86 18.07 -8.35
CA SER A 561 35.00 18.81 -7.78
C SER A 561 36.12 17.89 -7.28
N TYR A 562 35.80 16.64 -6.97
CA TYR A 562 36.76 15.60 -6.56
C TYR A 562 37.15 14.64 -7.69
N GLY A 563 36.66 14.88 -8.91
CA GLY A 563 36.94 14.01 -10.08
C GLY A 563 36.17 12.68 -10.03
N ALA A 564 35.06 12.61 -9.29
CA ALA A 564 34.20 11.46 -9.21
C ALA A 564 33.11 11.49 -10.28
N GLN A 565 32.62 10.31 -10.66
CA GLN A 565 31.45 10.13 -11.49
C GLN A 565 30.19 9.96 -10.64
N VAL A 566 29.06 10.50 -11.13
CA VAL A 566 27.75 10.29 -10.53
C VAL A 566 26.93 9.38 -11.43
N LYS A 567 26.37 8.33 -10.85
CA LYS A 567 25.36 7.48 -11.50
C LYS A 567 24.00 7.78 -10.90
N GLU A 568 23.09 8.34 -11.70
CA GLU A 568 21.70 8.51 -11.31
C GLU A 568 20.93 7.21 -11.50
N VAL A 569 20.05 6.89 -10.53
CA VAL A 569 19.16 5.73 -10.57
C VAL A 569 17.72 6.14 -10.23
N LEU A 570 16.75 5.28 -10.53
CA LEU A 570 15.38 5.47 -10.10
C LEU A 570 15.28 5.47 -8.57
N THR A 571 14.19 6.02 -8.03
CA THR A 571 13.91 6.04 -6.58
C THR A 571 13.78 4.63 -6.03
N GLY A 572 14.50 4.35 -4.96
CA GLY A 572 14.57 3.07 -4.27
C GLY A 572 15.98 2.52 -4.23
N PHE A 573 16.49 2.28 -3.02
CA PHE A 573 17.89 1.91 -2.78
C PHE A 573 18.30 0.60 -3.46
N LYS A 574 17.33 -0.27 -3.82
CA LYS A 574 17.56 -1.46 -4.63
C LYS A 574 18.32 -1.17 -5.93
N TYR A 575 18.05 -0.02 -6.55
CA TYR A 575 18.75 0.39 -7.78
C TYR A 575 20.18 0.88 -7.50
N ILE A 576 20.42 1.46 -6.32
CA ILE A 576 21.78 1.78 -5.86
C ILE A 576 22.55 0.47 -5.64
N GLY A 577 21.97 -0.49 -4.90
CA GLY A 577 22.57 -1.80 -4.66
C GLY A 577 22.86 -2.56 -5.95
N GLU A 578 21.94 -2.56 -6.91
CA GLU A 578 22.15 -3.19 -8.23
C GLU A 578 23.25 -2.48 -9.03
N THR A 579 23.37 -1.15 -8.93
CA THR A 579 24.41 -0.38 -9.61
C THR A 579 25.78 -0.71 -9.06
N ILE A 580 25.93 -0.90 -7.74
CA ILE A 580 27.18 -1.32 -7.12
C ILE A 580 27.69 -2.63 -7.75
N ASP A 581 26.79 -3.58 -7.98
CA ASP A 581 27.15 -4.89 -8.56
C ASP A 581 27.49 -4.83 -10.07
N LYS A 582 27.10 -3.73 -10.75
CA LYS A 582 27.31 -3.50 -12.18
C LYS A 582 28.51 -2.57 -12.48
N LEU A 583 29.21 -2.09 -11.44
CA LEU A 583 30.40 -1.26 -11.65
C LEU A 583 31.50 -2.06 -12.36
N SER A 584 32.19 -1.40 -13.28
CA SER A 584 33.36 -1.96 -13.96
C SER A 584 34.55 -2.10 -13.02
N GLU A 585 35.52 -2.89 -13.40
CA GLU A 585 36.75 -3.08 -12.61
C GLU A 585 37.54 -1.80 -12.38
N ASN A 586 37.40 -0.83 -13.27
CA ASN A 586 38.04 0.49 -13.19
C ASN A 586 37.25 1.50 -12.33
N GLU A 587 36.08 1.16 -11.86
CA GLU A 587 35.24 2.00 -11.02
C GLU A 587 35.30 1.55 -9.57
N GLU A 588 35.20 2.49 -8.65
CA GLU A 588 35.14 2.26 -7.22
C GLU A 588 33.92 2.96 -6.62
N TYR A 589 32.97 2.18 -6.05
CA TYR A 589 31.89 2.76 -5.30
C TYR A 589 32.41 3.43 -4.02
N VAL A 590 32.03 4.69 -3.81
CA VAL A 590 32.44 5.45 -2.64
C VAL A 590 31.26 5.72 -1.72
N PHE A 591 30.15 6.19 -2.27
CA PHE A 591 29.00 6.63 -1.49
C PHE A 591 27.71 6.52 -2.30
N GLY A 592 26.62 6.20 -1.62
CA GLY A 592 25.27 6.24 -2.20
C GLY A 592 24.26 6.86 -1.27
N MET A 593 23.32 7.62 -1.83
CA MET A 593 22.33 8.32 -1.03
C MET A 593 20.96 8.45 -1.70
N GLU A 594 19.93 8.49 -0.85
CA GLU A 594 18.58 8.90 -1.15
C GLU A 594 18.18 10.11 -0.28
N GLU A 595 17.36 10.99 -0.83
CA GLU A 595 16.83 12.16 -0.13
C GLU A 595 16.03 11.79 1.12
N SER A 596 15.52 10.57 1.18
CA SER A 596 14.74 10.01 2.28
C SER A 596 15.60 9.45 3.43
N TYR A 597 16.73 10.11 3.73
CA TYR A 597 17.61 9.82 4.87
C TYR A 597 18.30 8.47 4.80
N GLY A 598 18.43 7.91 3.60
CA GLY A 598 19.10 6.63 3.35
C GLY A 598 20.48 6.81 2.75
N TYR A 599 21.51 6.21 3.37
CA TYR A 599 22.91 6.30 2.96
C TYR A 599 23.57 4.93 3.00
N LEU A 600 24.59 4.75 2.16
CA LEU A 600 25.47 3.59 2.23
C LEU A 600 26.92 4.02 1.99
N VAL A 601 27.80 3.71 2.94
CA VAL A 601 29.25 3.93 2.85
C VAL A 601 29.92 2.59 2.67
N GLY A 602 30.62 2.40 1.54
CA GLY A 602 31.27 1.12 1.24
C GLY A 602 30.35 0.06 0.64
N THR A 603 30.84 -1.16 0.54
CA THR A 603 30.19 -2.24 -0.23
C THR A 603 29.83 -3.47 0.59
N HIS A 604 29.77 -3.34 1.91
CA HIS A 604 29.45 -4.43 2.83
C HIS A 604 27.98 -4.87 2.73
N ALA A 605 27.09 -3.93 2.44
CA ALA A 605 25.67 -4.14 2.21
C ALA A 605 25.25 -3.70 0.80
N ARG A 606 23.96 -3.91 0.45
CA ARG A 606 23.33 -3.48 -0.80
C ARG A 606 22.01 -2.75 -0.53
N ASP A 607 21.81 -2.33 0.70
CA ASP A 607 20.71 -1.47 1.14
C ASP A 607 21.27 -0.34 2.01
N LYS A 608 20.43 0.62 2.35
CA LYS A 608 20.73 1.73 3.24
C LYS A 608 21.25 1.23 4.58
N ASP A 609 22.21 1.94 5.14
CA ASP A 609 22.84 1.56 6.41
C ASP A 609 22.99 2.75 7.33
N ALA A 610 22.10 2.86 8.31
CA ALA A 610 22.16 3.88 9.34
C ALA A 610 23.35 3.69 10.31
N VAL A 611 23.89 2.46 10.42
CA VAL A 611 24.99 2.17 11.36
C VAL A 611 26.31 2.73 10.83
N SER A 612 26.63 2.47 9.55
CA SER A 612 27.81 3.07 8.91
C SER A 612 27.66 4.59 8.73
N ALA A 613 26.43 5.07 8.45
CA ALA A 613 26.15 6.48 8.38
C ALA A 613 26.38 7.17 9.73
N ALA A 614 25.92 6.60 10.84
CA ALA A 614 26.16 7.12 12.20
C ALA A 614 27.65 7.24 12.51
N MET A 615 28.45 6.25 12.08
CA MET A 615 29.91 6.28 12.21
C MET A 615 30.50 7.51 11.51
N ILE A 616 30.22 7.66 10.22
CA ILE A 616 30.75 8.79 9.43
C ILE A 616 30.25 10.14 9.94
N ILE A 617 29.00 10.25 10.36
CA ILE A 617 28.43 11.49 10.90
C ILE A 617 29.13 11.87 12.22
N ALA A 618 29.40 10.92 13.10
CA ALA A 618 30.15 11.15 14.35
C ALA A 618 31.60 11.60 14.09
N GLU A 619 32.30 10.94 13.16
CA GLU A 619 33.64 11.32 12.73
C GLU A 619 33.66 12.73 12.11
N MET A 620 32.71 13.03 11.25
CA MET A 620 32.55 14.33 10.61
C MET A 620 32.33 15.44 11.67
N THR A 621 31.47 15.16 12.66
CA THR A 621 31.21 16.11 13.77
C THR A 621 32.48 16.34 14.59
N ALA A 622 33.21 15.30 14.93
CA ALA A 622 34.48 15.40 15.64
C ALA A 622 35.52 16.20 14.83
N TYR A 623 35.65 15.90 13.54
CA TYR A 623 36.62 16.54 12.65
C TYR A 623 36.46 18.06 12.54
N TYR A 624 35.20 18.48 12.34
CA TYR A 624 34.90 19.92 12.24
C TYR A 624 34.91 20.60 13.62
N GLY A 625 34.43 19.92 14.68
CA GLY A 625 34.48 20.40 16.06
C GLY A 625 35.88 20.71 16.54
N LEU A 626 36.86 19.83 16.23
CA LEU A 626 38.30 20.11 16.53
C LEU A 626 38.85 21.33 15.77
N ARG A 627 38.16 21.81 14.76
CA ARG A 627 38.51 23.03 13.98
C ARG A 627 37.64 24.22 14.32
N GLY A 628 36.87 24.15 15.41
CA GLY A 628 35.98 25.19 15.87
C GLY A 628 34.78 25.46 14.97
N LYS A 629 34.32 24.43 14.20
CA LYS A 629 33.20 24.54 13.29
C LYS A 629 32.13 23.50 13.64
N THR A 630 30.89 23.85 13.44
CA THR A 630 29.75 22.96 13.47
C THR A 630 29.49 22.35 12.08
N LEU A 631 28.66 21.32 12.00
CA LEU A 631 28.20 20.81 10.70
C LEU A 631 27.32 21.83 9.95
N ALA A 632 26.61 22.71 10.66
CA ALA A 632 25.87 23.81 10.06
C ALA A 632 26.81 24.85 9.40
N ASP A 633 27.94 25.16 10.03
CA ASP A 633 28.96 26.05 9.43
C ASP A 633 29.55 25.41 8.17
N LYS A 634 29.80 24.11 8.22
CA LYS A 634 30.33 23.41 7.06
C LYS A 634 29.32 23.36 5.91
N LEU A 635 28.04 23.14 6.19
CA LEU A 635 26.99 23.16 5.19
C LEU A 635 26.90 24.54 4.51
N GLU A 636 27.00 25.61 5.29
CA GLU A 636 27.04 26.99 4.78
C GLU A 636 28.26 27.22 3.86
N GLU A 637 29.42 26.66 4.19
CA GLU A 637 30.58 26.69 3.30
C GLU A 637 30.34 25.99 1.97
N LEU A 638 29.65 24.85 2.00
CA LEU A 638 29.28 24.10 0.79
C LEU A 638 28.28 24.91 -0.06
N TYR A 639 27.28 25.53 0.57
CA TYR A 639 26.34 26.41 -0.12
C TYR A 639 27.03 27.63 -0.79
N LYS A 640 27.97 28.28 -0.10
CA LYS A 640 28.78 29.36 -0.68
C LYS A 640 29.60 28.91 -1.86
N LYS A 641 30.10 27.65 -1.83
CA LYS A 641 30.96 27.11 -2.90
C LYS A 641 30.17 26.64 -4.12
N TYR A 642 29.01 25.98 -3.92
CA TYR A 642 28.28 25.29 -4.98
C TYR A 642 26.93 25.94 -5.34
N GLY A 643 26.45 26.88 -4.54
CA GLY A 643 25.13 27.51 -4.61
C GLY A 643 24.18 26.95 -3.54
N TYR A 644 23.15 27.74 -3.23
CA TYR A 644 22.13 27.36 -2.24
C TYR A 644 21.08 26.46 -2.88
N TYR A 645 21.21 25.16 -2.64
CA TYR A 645 20.24 24.15 -3.04
C TYR A 645 19.15 24.00 -1.97
N LYS A 646 17.89 24.16 -2.36
CA LYS A 646 16.74 23.87 -1.49
C LYS A 646 15.87 22.82 -2.15
N THR A 647 15.42 21.88 -1.35
CA THR A 647 14.55 20.77 -1.79
C THR A 647 13.27 20.73 -0.98
N ALA A 648 12.18 20.26 -1.59
CA ALA A 648 10.92 20.01 -0.90
C ALA A 648 10.20 18.83 -1.51
N LEU A 649 9.36 18.19 -0.71
CA LEU A 649 8.45 17.13 -1.14
C LEU A 649 7.01 17.52 -0.82
N LYS A 650 6.10 17.40 -1.79
CA LYS A 650 4.65 17.50 -1.58
C LYS A 650 4.01 16.20 -2.01
N SER A 651 3.18 15.63 -1.15
CA SER A 651 2.36 14.46 -1.46
C SER A 651 0.90 14.88 -1.58
N VAL A 652 0.27 14.58 -2.72
CA VAL A 652 -1.15 14.83 -2.97
C VAL A 652 -1.86 13.49 -2.98
N SER A 653 -2.86 13.32 -2.12
CA SER A 653 -3.64 12.07 -2.00
C SER A 653 -4.89 12.16 -2.86
N PHE A 654 -5.22 11.05 -3.53
CA PHE A 654 -6.40 10.87 -4.38
C PHE A 654 -7.19 9.66 -3.86
N PRO A 655 -8.04 9.82 -2.84
CA PRO A 655 -8.72 8.69 -2.22
C PRO A 655 -9.76 8.05 -3.13
N GLY A 656 -9.87 6.72 -3.03
CA GLY A 656 -10.84 5.91 -3.74
C GLY A 656 -10.52 5.63 -5.21
N GLU A 657 -11.40 4.89 -5.87
CA GLU A 657 -11.21 4.45 -7.26
C GLU A 657 -11.23 5.62 -8.25
N LYS A 658 -12.12 6.58 -8.06
CA LYS A 658 -12.18 7.82 -8.85
C LYS A 658 -10.90 8.65 -8.70
N GLY A 659 -10.31 8.68 -7.51
CA GLY A 659 -9.06 9.37 -7.26
C GLY A 659 -7.88 8.76 -8.01
N LYS A 660 -7.82 7.43 -8.11
CA LYS A 660 -6.80 6.75 -8.91
C LYS A 660 -6.91 7.12 -10.40
N ALA A 661 -8.12 7.09 -10.96
CA ALA A 661 -8.36 7.49 -12.34
C ALA A 661 -7.94 8.95 -12.59
N GLN A 662 -8.27 9.87 -11.68
CA GLN A 662 -7.87 11.27 -11.74
C GLN A 662 -6.33 11.44 -11.70
N MET A 663 -5.64 10.69 -10.84
CA MET A 663 -4.17 10.70 -10.79
C MET A 663 -3.55 10.22 -12.11
N ASP A 664 -4.09 9.14 -12.68
CA ASP A 664 -3.62 8.58 -13.95
C ASP A 664 -3.88 9.53 -15.11
N GLU A 665 -5.01 10.25 -15.10
CA GLU A 665 -5.34 11.30 -16.09
C GLU A 665 -4.37 12.48 -15.99
N ILE A 666 -4.06 12.97 -14.79
CA ILE A 666 -3.08 14.05 -14.57
C ILE A 666 -1.72 13.66 -15.18
N ILE A 667 -1.22 12.47 -14.88
CA ILE A 667 0.08 12.02 -15.42
C ILE A 667 0.04 11.88 -16.94
N SER A 668 -1.07 11.37 -17.48
CA SER A 668 -1.24 11.21 -18.93
C SER A 668 -1.30 12.58 -19.63
N SER A 669 -2.00 13.55 -19.06
CA SER A 669 -2.06 14.93 -19.56
C SER A 669 -0.68 15.57 -19.55
N LEU A 670 0.06 15.50 -18.43
CA LEU A 670 1.42 16.01 -18.31
C LEU A 670 2.42 15.35 -19.28
N ARG A 671 2.16 14.10 -19.68
CA ARG A 671 2.99 13.39 -20.66
C ARG A 671 2.70 13.84 -22.08
N ASN A 672 1.41 14.06 -22.39
CA ASN A 672 0.98 14.50 -23.72
C ASN A 672 1.28 15.97 -23.98
N GLU A 673 1.08 16.82 -22.95
CA GLU A 673 1.32 18.25 -22.98
C GLU A 673 2.25 18.69 -21.84
N PRO A 674 3.56 18.37 -21.92
CA PRO A 674 4.50 18.67 -20.85
C PRO A 674 4.70 20.18 -20.67
N TRP A 675 4.92 20.58 -19.44
CA TRP A 675 5.28 21.96 -19.13
C TRP A 675 6.52 22.38 -19.93
N LYS A 676 6.45 23.52 -20.58
CA LYS A 676 7.55 24.08 -21.38
C LYS A 676 8.31 25.14 -20.59
N GLU A 677 7.66 25.73 -19.59
CA GLU A 677 8.17 26.81 -18.74
C GLU A 677 7.60 26.69 -17.33
N LEU A 678 8.44 26.95 -16.33
CA LEU A 678 8.05 27.08 -14.92
C LEU A 678 8.77 28.33 -14.35
N CYS A 679 8.06 29.21 -13.70
CA CYS A 679 8.60 30.45 -13.11
C CYS A 679 9.45 31.29 -14.06
N GLY A 680 9.10 31.39 -15.34
CA GLY A 680 9.86 32.13 -16.35
C GLY A 680 11.10 31.40 -16.89
N GLU A 681 11.42 30.20 -16.39
CA GLU A 681 12.49 29.35 -16.94
C GLU A 681 11.92 28.30 -17.91
N LYS A 682 12.57 28.13 -19.05
CA LYS A 682 12.32 27.01 -19.94
C LYS A 682 12.75 25.71 -19.28
N VAL A 683 11.89 24.70 -19.31
CA VAL A 683 12.20 23.37 -18.75
C VAL A 683 12.26 22.31 -19.83
N ALA A 684 13.24 21.41 -19.69
CA ALA A 684 13.33 20.19 -20.49
C ALA A 684 12.65 19.04 -19.74
N VAL A 685 11.84 18.24 -20.44
CA VAL A 685 11.17 17.08 -19.86
C VAL A 685 11.96 15.81 -20.09
N LYS A 686 12.08 14.98 -19.06
CA LYS A 686 12.56 13.61 -19.12
C LYS A 686 11.41 12.67 -18.73
N ASP A 687 10.96 11.83 -19.67
CA ASP A 687 9.95 10.80 -19.42
C ASP A 687 10.64 9.45 -19.20
N TYR A 688 10.67 9.00 -17.96
CA TYR A 688 11.30 7.72 -17.58
C TYR A 688 10.47 6.49 -18.00
N SER A 689 9.23 6.65 -18.47
CA SER A 689 8.45 5.56 -19.05
C SER A 689 9.07 5.02 -20.35
N LEU A 690 9.93 5.79 -20.98
CA LEU A 690 10.68 5.42 -22.19
C LEU A 690 11.93 4.57 -21.90
N GLY A 691 12.37 4.46 -20.64
CA GLY A 691 13.60 3.74 -20.30
C GLY A 691 14.87 4.48 -20.71
N ILE A 692 14.94 5.78 -20.38
CA ILE A 692 16.07 6.66 -20.74
C ILE A 692 17.33 6.39 -19.90
N ASN A 693 18.48 6.71 -20.45
CA ASN A 693 19.80 6.60 -19.81
C ASN A 693 20.12 5.18 -19.27
N GLY A 694 19.58 4.13 -19.89
CA GLY A 694 19.77 2.74 -19.44
C GLY A 694 18.99 2.36 -18.18
N LEU A 695 18.16 3.26 -17.65
CA LEU A 695 17.29 3.00 -16.51
C LEU A 695 16.06 2.18 -16.91
N PRO A 696 15.52 1.35 -16.02
CA PRO A 696 14.25 0.67 -16.23
C PRO A 696 13.12 1.67 -16.53
N LYS A 697 12.09 1.21 -17.25
CA LYS A 697 10.87 2.01 -17.46
C LYS A 697 10.20 2.30 -16.14
N SER A 698 9.84 3.57 -15.90
CA SER A 698 9.16 4.00 -14.68
C SER A 698 8.18 5.12 -14.98
N ASN A 699 7.03 5.13 -14.31
CA ASN A 699 6.02 6.17 -14.48
C ASN A 699 6.43 7.45 -13.73
N VAL A 700 7.48 8.13 -14.23
CA VAL A 700 8.05 9.34 -13.66
C VAL A 700 8.30 10.37 -14.76
N LEU A 701 7.98 11.63 -14.48
CA LEU A 701 8.31 12.79 -15.31
C LEU A 701 9.21 13.74 -14.53
N SER A 702 10.29 14.22 -15.15
CA SER A 702 11.15 15.24 -14.54
C SER A 702 11.28 16.44 -15.48
N PHE A 703 11.04 17.63 -14.95
CA PHE A 703 11.11 18.91 -15.62
C PHE A 703 12.32 19.66 -15.07
N THR A 704 13.32 19.91 -15.91
CA THR A 704 14.60 20.48 -15.49
C THR A 704 14.88 21.77 -16.25
N GLY A 705 14.98 22.88 -15.53
CA GLY A 705 15.47 24.19 -15.99
C GLY A 705 16.94 24.41 -15.60
N GLU A 706 17.41 25.65 -15.62
CA GLU A 706 18.75 26.02 -15.20
C GLU A 706 18.90 25.99 -13.67
N ASN A 707 17.90 26.53 -12.97
CA ASN A 707 17.90 26.67 -11.52
C ASN A 707 16.79 25.89 -10.81
N ILE A 708 15.96 25.19 -11.57
CA ILE A 708 14.80 24.48 -11.04
C ILE A 708 14.73 23.05 -11.58
N LYS A 709 14.27 22.14 -10.72
CA LYS A 709 13.94 20.76 -11.10
C LYS A 709 12.68 20.32 -10.38
N VAL A 710 11.68 19.86 -11.12
CA VAL A 710 10.44 19.30 -10.55
C VAL A 710 10.26 17.90 -11.07
N THR A 711 10.17 16.93 -10.16
CA THR A 711 9.92 15.52 -10.52
C THR A 711 8.56 15.09 -10.02
N VAL A 712 7.74 14.56 -10.93
CA VAL A 712 6.37 14.10 -10.68
C VAL A 712 6.35 12.58 -10.73
N ARG A 713 5.93 11.94 -9.64
CA ARG A 713 5.92 10.48 -9.51
C ARG A 713 4.66 9.99 -8.80
N PRO A 714 3.81 9.17 -9.46
CA PRO A 714 2.74 8.47 -8.77
C PRO A 714 3.30 7.39 -7.85
N SER A 715 2.66 7.19 -6.70
CA SER A 715 2.99 6.08 -5.82
C SER A 715 2.53 4.76 -6.44
N GLY A 716 3.35 3.72 -6.36
CA GLY A 716 2.98 2.39 -6.87
C GLY A 716 2.02 1.62 -5.96
N THR A 717 1.88 2.02 -4.69
CA THR A 717 1.13 1.28 -3.67
C THR A 717 -0.09 2.02 -3.13
N GLU A 718 -0.11 3.35 -3.27
CA GLU A 718 -1.19 4.21 -2.76
C GLU A 718 -1.61 5.20 -3.84
N PRO A 719 -2.87 5.65 -3.88
CA PRO A 719 -3.30 6.68 -4.82
C PRO A 719 -2.78 8.07 -4.36
N LYS A 720 -1.48 8.25 -4.48
CA LYS A 720 -0.76 9.48 -4.12
C LYS A 720 0.18 9.90 -5.24
N LEU A 721 0.22 11.19 -5.51
CA LEU A 721 1.19 11.82 -6.40
C LEU A 721 2.24 12.53 -5.56
N LYS A 722 3.50 12.20 -5.78
CA LYS A 722 4.65 12.84 -5.12
C LYS A 722 5.28 13.85 -6.08
N LEU A 723 5.44 15.07 -5.60
CA LEU A 723 6.09 16.19 -6.28
C LEU A 723 7.37 16.53 -5.54
N TYR A 724 8.51 16.28 -6.19
CA TYR A 724 9.83 16.61 -5.67
C TYR A 724 10.28 17.91 -6.32
N TYR A 725 10.61 18.89 -5.50
CA TYR A 725 11.09 20.19 -5.92
C TYR A 725 12.55 20.35 -5.55
N GLN A 726 13.34 20.89 -6.44
CA GLN A 726 14.69 21.32 -6.18
C GLN A 726 14.93 22.68 -6.87
N VAL A 727 15.57 23.58 -6.16
CA VAL A 727 16.00 24.88 -6.70
C VAL A 727 17.44 25.15 -6.32
N LYS A 728 18.12 26.00 -7.12
CA LYS A 728 19.48 26.50 -6.87
C LYS A 728 19.48 28.03 -6.99
N ALA A 729 20.10 28.73 -6.04
CA ALA A 729 20.21 30.18 -6.07
C ALA A 729 21.56 30.65 -5.48
N LYS A 730 21.80 31.96 -5.53
CA LYS A 730 23.06 32.60 -5.03
C LYS A 730 23.02 32.88 -3.54
N SER A 731 21.84 32.96 -2.94
CA SER A 731 21.64 33.15 -1.51
C SER A 731 20.53 32.28 -0.96
N GLU A 732 20.50 32.08 0.35
CA GLU A 732 19.45 31.29 1.01
C GLU A 732 18.07 31.88 0.78
N ASN A 733 17.93 33.22 0.95
CA ASN A 733 16.65 33.90 0.75
C ASN A 733 16.14 33.79 -0.69
N ASP A 734 17.04 33.90 -1.67
CA ASP A 734 16.65 33.73 -3.09
C ASP A 734 16.23 32.28 -3.38
N ALA A 735 16.90 31.29 -2.79
CA ALA A 735 16.54 29.89 -2.92
C ALA A 735 15.17 29.59 -2.31
N GLU A 736 14.89 30.13 -1.13
CA GLU A 736 13.58 29.99 -0.48
C GLU A 736 12.46 30.64 -1.29
N LYS A 737 12.69 31.87 -1.76
CA LYS A 737 11.74 32.59 -2.61
C LYS A 737 11.45 31.81 -3.91
N LEU A 738 12.51 31.40 -4.61
CA LEU A 738 12.38 30.61 -5.84
C LEU A 738 11.63 29.29 -5.59
N LEU A 739 11.90 28.60 -4.48
CA LEU A 739 11.19 27.37 -4.13
C LEU A 739 9.68 27.59 -3.94
N GLN A 740 9.28 28.69 -3.32
CA GLN A 740 7.85 29.03 -3.17
C GLN A 740 7.22 29.40 -4.52
N GLU A 741 7.90 30.16 -5.36
CA GLU A 741 7.45 30.51 -6.70
C GLU A 741 7.24 29.26 -7.56
N VAL A 742 8.17 28.29 -7.52
CA VAL A 742 8.05 27.02 -8.26
C VAL A 742 6.85 26.20 -7.75
N LYS A 743 6.64 26.13 -6.43
CA LYS A 743 5.47 25.43 -5.87
C LYS A 743 4.16 26.03 -6.36
N ILE A 744 4.04 27.37 -6.33
CA ILE A 744 2.85 28.09 -6.81
C ILE A 744 2.64 27.83 -8.31
N SER A 745 3.69 27.99 -9.11
CA SER A 745 3.63 27.77 -10.56
C SER A 745 3.19 26.35 -10.93
N VAL A 746 3.66 25.35 -10.20
CA VAL A 746 3.23 23.96 -10.37
C VAL A 746 1.75 23.78 -9.99
N GLU A 747 1.30 24.38 -8.89
CA GLU A 747 -0.12 24.30 -8.46
C GLU A 747 -1.06 24.97 -9.47
N GLU A 748 -0.68 26.12 -10.02
CA GLU A 748 -1.44 26.82 -11.05
C GLU A 748 -1.55 25.98 -12.33
N ASN A 749 -0.48 25.27 -12.70
CA ASN A 749 -0.47 24.40 -13.89
C ASN A 749 -1.25 23.09 -13.69
N PHE A 750 -1.41 22.61 -12.44
CA PHE A 750 -2.31 21.49 -12.14
C PHE A 750 -3.79 21.86 -12.12
N ASN A 751 -4.11 23.14 -11.90
CA ASN A 751 -5.50 23.63 -11.87
C ASN A 751 -6.02 24.11 -13.24
N LYS A 752 -5.16 24.14 -14.25
CA LYS A 752 -5.52 24.38 -15.67
C LYS A 752 -5.85 23.06 -16.37
#